data_96a7c1f0a1496ff47bce956400a3892a
#
_entry.id   96a7c1f0a1496ff47bce956400a3892a
#
_cell.length_a   1.000
_cell.length_b   1.000
_cell.length_c   1.000
_cell.angle_alpha   90.00
_cell.angle_beta   90.00
_cell.angle_gamma   90.00
#
_symmetry.space_group_name_H-M   'P 1'
#
loop_
_entity.id
_entity.type
_entity.pdbx_description
1 polymer ?
#
loop_
_entity_poly.entity_id
_entity_poly.type
_entity_poly.pdbx_seq_one_letter_code
_entity_poly.pdbx_strand_id
1 'polypeptide(L)'
;MENWKKYEKTYFMPPEPCYDWVKKDAVEKAPIWCSVDLRDGNQALIEPMSLDEKLEFFQLLVDVGFKVIEVGFPAASETEYQFLRTLIEQNMIPDDVTIQVLTQAREHIIKRTFEAVKGAPHAIIHVYNSTSVAQREQVFRKDKEEIKQIAIDGAMLLKTLASETSGNFTFQYSPESFQGTEVDYALEVCNAVLDIWKPMADNKAIINLPTTVENAMPHVFASQVEYFNKHLLYRENVLLSLHPHNDRGSGISDAELGILAGADRIEGTLFGNGERTGNVDIITLAMNMFSQGVDPGLDFSNMSDICEVYERVTRMKVSPRQPYAGELVFTAFSGSHQDAIAKGMAWREEKKCDKWSVPYLPIDPQDVGRRYDSDVIRINSQSGKGGVNYILKQNFGISLPEKMKEEVGYLVKDVSDKAHKELTPDWVYHIFEDNYINTKPVFTVDECHFKQEDGIIAEATIHHNGSNRKIMGVGNGRLDAVSNAIKHYFDISYELSFYEEHSLTKGSSSRAVAYVGVICNKKRYWGVGIDADIIKASIEALVVAVNKIKEIAESQAGKDERLLEITNYIYANYKDVTLDSLSEKFFLSKPYLSKYIKEKSGMTFGDILKKIRMKKARAMLKGSSATVESIAESVGYQNVEHFNRVFKKMYNMTPVQYRNRK
;
A
#
# COMPACT_ATOMS: atom_id res chain seq x y z
N MET A 1 1.40 -29.55 -18.90
CA MET A 1 2.23 -30.34 -17.95
C MET A 1 1.40 -30.70 -16.74
N GLU A 2 1.36 -31.99 -16.37
CA GLU A 2 0.60 -32.46 -15.19
C GLU A 2 1.54 -32.64 -13.98
N ASN A 3 2.35 -31.64 -13.70
CA ASN A 3 3.39 -31.70 -12.66
C ASN A 3 2.86 -31.92 -11.24
N TRP A 4 1.56 -31.63 -11.01
CA TRP A 4 0.91 -31.84 -9.73
C TRP A 4 0.77 -33.32 -9.35
N LYS A 5 0.83 -34.25 -10.31
CA LYS A 5 0.74 -35.70 -10.09
C LYS A 5 1.91 -36.31 -9.30
N LYS A 6 3.02 -35.57 -9.18
CA LYS A 6 4.18 -36.00 -8.37
C LYS A 6 4.05 -35.69 -6.89
N TYR A 7 2.99 -34.95 -6.50
CA TYR A 7 2.77 -34.56 -5.11
C TYR A 7 1.65 -35.38 -4.49
N GLU A 8 1.84 -35.74 -3.23
CA GLU A 8 0.86 -36.46 -2.42
C GLU A 8 0.79 -35.87 -1.01
N LYS A 9 -0.14 -36.35 -0.21
CA LYS A 9 -0.27 -35.92 1.19
C LYS A 9 0.89 -36.50 2.00
N THR A 10 1.65 -35.63 2.66
CA THR A 10 2.83 -36.00 3.48
C THR A 10 2.60 -35.74 4.98
N TYR A 11 1.37 -35.46 5.38
CA TYR A 11 0.96 -35.22 6.76
C TYR A 11 0.03 -36.32 7.28
N PHE A 12 -0.09 -36.43 8.60
CA PHE A 12 -0.86 -37.43 9.28
C PHE A 12 -2.00 -36.82 10.11
N MET A 13 -3.19 -37.39 10.02
CA MET A 13 -4.28 -37.05 10.92
C MET A 13 -4.10 -37.74 12.26
N PRO A 14 -4.59 -37.18 13.38
CA PRO A 14 -4.67 -37.89 14.65
C PRO A 14 -5.44 -39.20 14.47
N PRO A 15 -5.10 -40.25 15.26
CA PRO A 15 -5.77 -41.54 15.16
C PRO A 15 -7.23 -41.51 15.67
N GLU A 16 -7.62 -40.46 16.36
CA GLU A 16 -8.99 -40.21 16.81
C GLU A 16 -9.49 -38.82 16.44
N PRO A 17 -10.82 -38.59 16.40
CA PRO A 17 -11.39 -37.29 16.14
C PRO A 17 -11.02 -36.24 17.21
N CYS A 18 -10.43 -35.12 16.81
CA CYS A 18 -10.02 -34.01 17.66
C CYS A 18 -10.61 -32.71 17.14
N TYR A 19 -11.81 -32.36 17.61
CA TYR A 19 -12.61 -31.23 17.12
C TYR A 19 -13.17 -30.33 18.24
N ASP A 20 -12.64 -30.41 19.48
CA ASP A 20 -13.12 -29.58 20.58
C ASP A 20 -12.71 -28.11 20.39
N TRP A 21 -11.61 -27.85 19.71
CA TRP A 21 -11.14 -26.50 19.35
C TRP A 21 -12.17 -25.71 18.53
N VAL A 22 -12.96 -26.38 17.67
CA VAL A 22 -14.05 -25.76 16.86
C VAL A 22 -15.16 -25.17 17.72
N LYS A 23 -15.34 -25.64 18.96
CA LYS A 23 -16.37 -25.16 19.88
C LYS A 23 -16.04 -23.80 20.53
N LYS A 24 -14.78 -23.36 20.41
CA LYS A 24 -14.31 -22.08 20.92
C LYS A 24 -14.41 -21.04 19.83
N ASP A 25 -15.02 -19.91 20.10
CA ASP A 25 -15.26 -18.83 19.15
C ASP A 25 -14.17 -17.75 19.15
N ALA A 26 -13.33 -17.71 20.19
CA ALA A 26 -12.25 -16.71 20.32
C ALA A 26 -11.10 -17.24 21.17
N VAL A 27 -9.93 -16.62 21.01
CA VAL A 27 -8.81 -16.72 21.94
C VAL A 27 -9.09 -15.75 23.10
N GLU A 28 -9.20 -16.28 24.33
CA GLU A 28 -9.53 -15.47 25.51
C GLU A 28 -8.32 -14.93 26.27
N LYS A 29 -7.14 -15.52 26.04
CA LYS A 29 -5.90 -15.18 26.72
C LYS A 29 -4.71 -15.33 25.77
N ALA A 30 -3.77 -14.38 25.84
CA ALA A 30 -2.52 -14.47 25.09
C ALA A 30 -1.67 -15.68 25.55
N PRO A 31 -1.00 -16.35 24.61
CA PRO A 31 -0.03 -17.39 24.94
C PRO A 31 1.24 -16.79 25.55
N ILE A 32 2.12 -17.63 26.05
CA ILE A 32 3.50 -17.24 26.34
C ILE A 32 4.21 -17.02 25.00
N TRP A 33 4.74 -15.83 24.79
CA TRP A 33 5.48 -15.49 23.57
C TRP A 33 6.96 -15.85 23.69
N CYS A 34 7.52 -16.48 22.67
CA CYS A 34 8.94 -16.68 22.52
C CYS A 34 9.41 -16.09 21.19
N SER A 35 10.26 -15.09 21.24
CA SER A 35 10.94 -14.63 20.03
C SER A 35 12.04 -15.60 19.63
N VAL A 36 12.05 -16.00 18.37
CA VAL A 36 13.15 -16.77 17.75
C VAL A 36 13.90 -15.94 16.70
N ASP A 37 13.74 -14.62 16.72
CA ASP A 37 14.38 -13.68 15.78
C ASP A 37 15.91 -13.81 15.76
N LEU A 38 16.53 -13.92 16.95
CA LEU A 38 18.00 -13.96 17.10
C LEU A 38 18.61 -15.33 16.80
N ARG A 39 17.78 -16.37 16.63
CA ARG A 39 18.23 -17.69 16.21
C ARG A 39 17.70 -18.03 14.82
N ASP A 40 16.42 -18.37 14.66
CA ASP A 40 15.83 -18.83 13.40
C ASP A 40 15.71 -17.69 12.38
N GLY A 41 15.31 -16.52 12.85
CA GLY A 41 15.30 -15.30 12.05
C GLY A 41 16.70 -14.91 11.55
N ASN A 42 17.69 -14.88 12.45
CA ASN A 42 19.06 -14.53 12.11
C ASN A 42 19.73 -15.58 11.19
N GLN A 43 19.44 -16.85 11.41
CA GLN A 43 19.98 -17.96 10.59
C GLN A 43 19.55 -17.84 9.12
N ALA A 44 18.40 -17.27 8.86
CA ALA A 44 17.83 -17.11 7.52
C ALA A 44 18.33 -15.86 6.77
N LEU A 45 19.06 -14.97 7.43
CA LEU A 45 19.59 -13.76 6.80
C LEU A 45 20.75 -14.07 5.86
N ILE A 46 20.78 -13.38 4.69
CA ILE A 46 21.91 -13.45 3.75
C ILE A 46 23.19 -12.96 4.43
N GLU A 47 23.08 -11.88 5.21
CA GLU A 47 24.13 -11.35 6.08
C GLU A 47 23.64 -11.45 7.54
N PRO A 48 24.08 -12.46 8.31
CA PRO A 48 23.72 -12.57 9.72
C PRO A 48 24.12 -11.34 10.52
N MET A 49 23.35 -11.04 11.56
CA MET A 49 23.61 -9.90 12.44
C MET A 49 24.99 -10.01 13.10
N SER A 50 25.69 -8.89 13.17
CA SER A 50 26.89 -8.74 13.99
C SER A 50 26.55 -8.83 15.49
N LEU A 51 27.57 -8.90 16.33
CA LEU A 51 27.39 -8.90 17.79
C LEU A 51 26.62 -7.67 18.28
N ASP A 52 26.99 -6.46 17.82
CA ASP A 52 26.35 -5.22 18.23
C ASP A 52 24.88 -5.16 17.76
N GLU A 53 24.60 -5.59 16.54
CA GLU A 53 23.23 -5.66 16.01
C GLU A 53 22.38 -6.67 16.78
N LYS A 54 22.93 -7.83 17.18
CA LYS A 54 22.23 -8.79 18.04
C LYS A 54 21.92 -8.22 19.43
N LEU A 55 22.85 -7.47 20.03
CA LEU A 55 22.63 -6.82 21.32
C LEU A 55 21.53 -5.76 21.23
N GLU A 56 21.54 -4.96 20.19
CA GLU A 56 20.50 -3.97 19.93
C GLU A 56 19.13 -4.64 19.71
N PHE A 57 19.08 -5.68 18.91
CA PHE A 57 17.83 -6.39 18.65
C PHE A 57 17.30 -7.14 19.88
N PHE A 58 18.19 -7.67 20.72
CA PHE A 58 17.83 -8.23 22.01
C PHE A 58 17.15 -7.19 22.91
N GLN A 59 17.71 -5.98 22.99
CA GLN A 59 17.10 -4.88 23.73
C GLN A 59 15.72 -4.49 23.19
N LEU A 60 15.57 -4.40 21.85
CA LEU A 60 14.29 -4.17 21.22
C LEU A 60 13.24 -5.23 21.65
N LEU A 61 13.60 -6.50 21.65
CA LEU A 61 12.68 -7.57 22.05
C LEU A 61 12.28 -7.45 23.54
N VAL A 62 13.22 -7.07 24.40
CA VAL A 62 12.94 -6.79 25.82
C VAL A 62 11.99 -5.61 25.97
N ASP A 63 12.22 -4.51 25.23
CA ASP A 63 11.39 -3.30 25.27
C ASP A 63 9.97 -3.54 24.73
N VAL A 64 9.82 -4.38 23.72
CA VAL A 64 8.50 -4.85 23.22
C VAL A 64 7.77 -5.69 24.26
N GLY A 65 8.48 -6.30 25.22
CA GLY A 65 7.88 -7.05 26.33
C GLY A 65 8.03 -8.56 26.28
N PHE A 66 8.85 -9.10 25.39
CA PHE A 66 9.12 -10.55 25.38
C PHE A 66 9.74 -11.02 26.68
N LYS A 67 9.20 -12.10 27.22
CA LYS A 67 9.70 -12.74 28.45
C LYS A 67 10.47 -14.03 28.18
N VAL A 68 10.41 -14.53 26.94
CA VAL A 68 11.25 -15.65 26.49
C VAL A 68 11.85 -15.26 25.13
N ILE A 69 13.18 -15.36 25.02
CA ILE A 69 13.93 -14.99 23.81
C ILE A 69 14.94 -16.11 23.50
N GLU A 70 14.79 -16.74 22.32
CA GLU A 70 15.78 -17.70 21.83
C GLU A 70 16.96 -16.95 21.21
N VAL A 71 18.04 -16.88 21.96
CA VAL A 71 19.19 -16.01 21.66
C VAL A 71 20.19 -16.60 20.67
N GLY A 72 20.10 -17.90 20.38
CA GLY A 72 20.94 -18.51 19.35
C GLY A 72 21.21 -19.99 19.54
N PHE A 73 22.19 -20.46 18.76
CA PHE A 73 22.74 -21.81 18.82
C PHE A 73 24.24 -21.73 19.19
N PRO A 74 24.58 -21.63 20.49
CA PRO A 74 25.93 -21.25 20.91
C PRO A 74 27.02 -22.26 20.53
N ALA A 75 26.65 -23.51 20.20
CA ALA A 75 27.59 -24.51 19.71
C ALA A 75 27.83 -24.42 18.17
N ALA A 76 27.06 -23.61 17.44
CA ALA A 76 27.16 -23.53 15.97
C ALA A 76 28.31 -22.63 15.50
N SER A 77 28.60 -21.52 16.20
CA SER A 77 29.65 -20.58 15.82
C SER A 77 30.20 -19.79 17.01
N GLU A 78 31.38 -19.20 16.84
CA GLU A 78 31.98 -18.34 17.84
C GLU A 78 31.15 -17.06 18.08
N THR A 79 30.56 -16.47 17.05
CA THR A 79 29.68 -15.28 17.19
C THR A 79 28.48 -15.58 18.09
N GLU A 80 27.81 -16.72 17.89
CA GLU A 80 26.69 -17.17 18.72
C GLU A 80 27.12 -17.40 20.19
N TYR A 81 28.29 -18.00 20.38
CA TYR A 81 28.85 -18.18 21.69
C TYR A 81 29.19 -16.87 22.39
N GLN A 82 29.89 -15.96 21.73
CA GLN A 82 30.27 -14.66 22.26
C GLN A 82 29.05 -13.78 22.57
N PHE A 83 28.03 -13.79 21.74
CA PHE A 83 26.81 -13.04 21.98
C PHE A 83 26.14 -13.49 23.30
N LEU A 84 25.94 -14.79 23.46
CA LEU A 84 25.37 -15.33 24.69
C LEU A 84 26.22 -15.00 25.91
N ARG A 85 27.55 -15.16 25.81
CA ARG A 85 28.48 -14.83 26.91
C ARG A 85 28.41 -13.35 27.27
N THR A 86 28.33 -12.47 26.26
CA THR A 86 28.20 -11.02 26.48
C THR A 86 26.93 -10.69 27.25
N LEU A 87 25.78 -11.25 26.87
CA LEU A 87 24.51 -11.06 27.60
C LEU A 87 24.64 -11.46 29.10
N ILE A 88 25.29 -12.60 29.39
CA ILE A 88 25.44 -13.12 30.75
C ILE A 88 26.47 -12.29 31.53
N GLU A 89 27.65 -12.08 30.98
CA GLU A 89 28.80 -11.47 31.71
C GLU A 89 28.60 -9.98 31.96
N GLN A 90 27.83 -9.32 31.08
CA GLN A 90 27.48 -7.89 31.24
C GLN A 90 26.16 -7.68 31.97
N ASN A 91 25.50 -8.72 32.46
CA ASN A 91 24.21 -8.67 33.15
C ASN A 91 23.12 -7.93 32.32
N MET A 92 23.05 -8.24 31.02
CA MET A 92 22.10 -7.60 30.12
C MET A 92 20.73 -8.31 30.08
N ILE A 93 20.59 -9.46 30.75
CA ILE A 93 19.34 -10.22 30.80
C ILE A 93 18.53 -9.72 31.99
N PRO A 94 17.34 -9.10 31.79
CA PRO A 94 16.46 -8.69 32.88
C PRO A 94 16.00 -9.88 33.73
N ASP A 95 15.71 -9.65 35.01
CA ASP A 95 15.30 -10.69 35.96
C ASP A 95 14.03 -11.45 35.56
N ASP A 96 13.16 -10.82 34.79
CA ASP A 96 11.88 -11.36 34.32
C ASP A 96 11.97 -11.92 32.88
N VAL A 97 13.15 -11.96 32.28
CA VAL A 97 13.42 -12.53 30.95
C VAL A 97 14.18 -13.84 31.06
N THR A 98 13.66 -14.85 30.41
CA THR A 98 14.31 -16.18 30.29
C THR A 98 14.91 -16.29 28.88
N ILE A 99 16.21 -16.61 28.83
CA ILE A 99 16.85 -16.90 27.54
C ILE A 99 16.63 -18.36 27.16
N GLN A 100 16.50 -18.63 25.86
CA GLN A 100 16.44 -19.97 25.28
C GLN A 100 17.63 -20.17 24.34
N VAL A 101 18.21 -21.38 24.35
CA VAL A 101 19.31 -21.76 23.47
C VAL A 101 19.02 -23.07 22.78
N LEU A 102 19.28 -23.16 21.48
CA LEU A 102 19.09 -24.36 20.69
C LEU A 102 20.30 -25.30 20.83
N THR A 103 20.04 -26.59 20.86
CA THR A 103 21.07 -27.64 20.79
C THR A 103 20.55 -28.86 20.04
N GLN A 104 21.41 -29.53 19.27
CA GLN A 104 21.08 -30.83 18.68
C GLN A 104 21.29 -31.95 19.71
N ALA A 105 20.54 -33.05 19.58
CA ALA A 105 20.69 -34.25 20.42
C ALA A 105 22.01 -35.00 20.08
N ARG A 106 23.15 -34.33 20.31
CA ARG A 106 24.53 -34.84 20.15
C ARG A 106 25.37 -34.42 21.33
N GLU A 107 26.10 -35.38 21.90
CA GLU A 107 26.82 -35.20 23.15
C GLU A 107 27.75 -33.97 23.19
N HIS A 108 28.61 -33.80 22.19
CA HIS A 108 29.57 -32.69 22.15
C HIS A 108 28.89 -31.33 21.98
N ILE A 109 27.76 -31.29 21.26
CA ILE A 109 26.97 -30.09 21.06
C ILE A 109 26.27 -29.67 22.35
N ILE A 110 25.64 -30.61 23.04
CA ILE A 110 24.96 -30.36 24.30
C ILE A 110 25.98 -29.88 25.36
N LYS A 111 27.15 -30.53 25.50
CA LYS A 111 28.21 -30.10 26.43
C LYS A 111 28.65 -28.66 26.18
N ARG A 112 28.89 -28.29 24.90
CA ARG A 112 29.25 -26.91 24.53
C ARG A 112 28.16 -25.91 24.86
N THR A 113 26.88 -26.31 24.73
CA THR A 113 25.74 -25.47 25.11
C THR A 113 25.72 -25.21 26.61
N PHE A 114 25.94 -26.21 27.46
CA PHE A 114 26.04 -26.02 28.93
C PHE A 114 27.22 -25.15 29.36
N GLU A 115 28.37 -25.26 28.68
CA GLU A 115 29.47 -24.31 28.87
C GLU A 115 29.07 -22.87 28.59
N ALA A 116 28.32 -22.65 27.50
CA ALA A 116 27.92 -21.32 27.05
C ALA A 116 26.90 -20.67 27.99
N VAL A 117 25.93 -21.40 28.54
CA VAL A 117 24.89 -20.86 29.44
C VAL A 117 25.31 -20.74 30.90
N LYS A 118 26.53 -21.14 31.25
CA LYS A 118 27.02 -21.07 32.63
C LYS A 118 26.93 -19.64 33.18
N GLY A 119 26.23 -19.47 34.31
CA GLY A 119 26.01 -18.19 34.97
C GLY A 119 24.78 -17.42 34.49
N ALA A 120 24.01 -17.98 33.58
CA ALA A 120 22.71 -17.40 33.22
C ALA A 120 21.72 -17.48 34.40
N PRO A 121 20.91 -16.45 34.67
CA PRO A 121 19.91 -16.47 35.74
C PRO A 121 18.90 -17.61 35.60
N HIS A 122 18.35 -17.74 34.37
CA HIS A 122 17.48 -18.82 33.97
C HIS A 122 17.65 -19.08 32.48
N ALA A 123 17.79 -20.34 32.07
CA ALA A 123 17.95 -20.74 30.68
C ALA A 123 17.07 -21.93 30.30
N ILE A 124 16.41 -21.83 29.15
CA ILE A 124 15.75 -22.95 28.49
C ILE A 124 16.76 -23.63 27.57
N ILE A 125 17.02 -24.91 27.76
CA ILE A 125 17.84 -25.70 26.87
C ILE A 125 16.93 -26.46 25.91
N HIS A 126 16.89 -26.00 24.66
CA HIS A 126 16.03 -26.53 23.62
C HIS A 126 16.75 -27.58 22.78
N VAL A 127 16.45 -28.85 23.04
CA VAL A 127 17.00 -29.97 22.29
C VAL A 127 16.01 -30.48 21.23
N TYR A 128 16.53 -30.88 20.09
CA TYR A 128 15.72 -31.43 19.01
C TYR A 128 16.43 -32.55 18.25
N ASN A 129 15.64 -33.39 17.62
CA ASN A 129 16.03 -34.27 16.52
C ASN A 129 14.85 -34.49 15.58
N SER A 130 15.14 -34.78 14.29
CA SER A 130 14.11 -34.99 13.29
C SER A 130 13.45 -36.36 13.44
N THR A 131 12.13 -36.41 13.30
CA THR A 131 11.31 -37.60 13.52
C THR A 131 10.47 -38.02 12.30
N SER A 132 10.39 -37.18 11.25
CA SER A 132 9.55 -37.43 10.09
C SER A 132 9.95 -38.67 9.28
N VAL A 133 9.01 -39.24 8.55
CA VAL A 133 9.22 -40.35 7.61
C VAL A 133 10.37 -40.07 6.68
N ALA A 134 10.33 -38.91 6.00
CA ALA A 134 11.37 -38.53 5.03
C ALA A 134 12.77 -38.45 5.65
N GLN A 135 12.87 -37.90 6.87
CA GLN A 135 14.15 -37.79 7.58
C GLN A 135 14.67 -39.18 8.02
N ARG A 136 13.79 -40.00 8.56
CA ARG A 136 14.16 -41.37 9.00
C ARG A 136 14.68 -42.20 7.83
N GLU A 137 13.97 -42.20 6.70
CA GLU A 137 14.27 -43.04 5.52
C GLU A 137 15.44 -42.53 4.68
N GLN A 138 15.44 -41.24 4.37
CA GLN A 138 16.34 -40.67 3.38
C GLN A 138 17.64 -40.13 3.97
N VAL A 139 17.57 -39.55 5.20
CA VAL A 139 18.72 -38.86 5.83
C VAL A 139 19.40 -39.76 6.85
N PHE A 140 18.68 -40.18 7.90
CA PHE A 140 19.25 -40.97 8.98
C PHE A 140 19.40 -42.44 8.59
N ARG A 141 18.51 -42.96 7.78
CA ARG A 141 18.40 -44.39 7.42
C ARG A 141 18.26 -45.24 8.67
N LYS A 142 17.36 -44.81 9.56
CA LYS A 142 17.09 -45.39 10.87
C LYS A 142 15.62 -45.69 11.05
N ASP A 143 15.30 -46.72 11.80
CA ASP A 143 13.93 -47.02 12.20
C ASP A 143 13.41 -46.10 13.33
N LYS A 144 12.14 -46.29 13.68
CA LYS A 144 11.47 -45.48 14.72
C LYS A 144 12.14 -45.61 16.08
N GLU A 145 12.56 -46.81 16.48
CA GLU A 145 13.20 -47.06 17.76
C GLU A 145 14.56 -46.39 17.87
N GLU A 146 15.35 -46.48 16.80
CA GLU A 146 16.66 -45.82 16.73
C GLU A 146 16.57 -44.31 16.81
N ILE A 147 15.55 -43.69 16.14
CA ILE A 147 15.30 -42.24 16.18
C ILE A 147 14.79 -41.84 17.57
N LYS A 148 13.87 -42.59 18.17
CA LYS A 148 13.40 -42.36 19.54
C LYS A 148 14.56 -42.45 20.55
N GLN A 149 15.50 -43.37 20.37
CA GLN A 149 16.66 -43.50 21.23
C GLN A 149 17.56 -42.24 21.19
N ILE A 150 17.70 -41.56 20.04
CA ILE A 150 18.43 -40.28 19.95
C ILE A 150 17.79 -39.23 20.88
N ALA A 151 16.47 -39.14 20.90
CA ALA A 151 15.75 -38.22 21.78
C ALA A 151 15.96 -38.55 23.26
N ILE A 152 15.86 -39.86 23.60
CA ILE A 152 16.09 -40.37 24.93
C ILE A 152 17.52 -40.08 25.43
N ASP A 153 18.53 -40.37 24.63
CA ASP A 153 19.94 -40.13 24.98
C ASP A 153 20.20 -38.63 25.19
N GLY A 154 19.62 -37.77 24.31
CA GLY A 154 19.68 -36.33 24.47
C GLY A 154 19.03 -35.85 25.77
N ALA A 155 17.82 -36.34 26.07
CA ALA A 155 17.10 -36.00 27.31
C ALA A 155 17.84 -36.43 28.59
N MET A 156 18.42 -37.61 28.57
CA MET A 156 19.23 -38.10 29.67
C MET A 156 20.47 -37.23 29.90
N LEU A 157 21.16 -36.90 28.84
CA LEU A 157 22.36 -36.06 28.91
C LEU A 157 22.04 -34.65 29.42
N LEU A 158 20.95 -34.02 28.97
CA LEU A 158 20.52 -32.74 29.50
C LEU A 158 20.29 -32.80 31.01
N LYS A 159 19.56 -33.81 31.48
CA LYS A 159 19.29 -34.02 32.91
C LYS A 159 20.57 -34.19 33.71
N THR A 160 21.51 -34.97 33.21
CA THR A 160 22.81 -35.22 33.86
C THR A 160 23.60 -33.91 33.97
N LEU A 161 23.82 -33.20 32.86
CA LEU A 161 24.61 -31.97 32.84
C LEU A 161 23.96 -30.85 33.66
N ALA A 162 22.64 -30.75 33.68
CA ALA A 162 21.96 -29.80 34.54
C ALA A 162 22.17 -30.06 36.03
N SER A 163 22.27 -31.33 36.41
CA SER A 163 22.59 -31.69 37.81
C SER A 163 24.04 -31.38 38.21
N GLU A 164 24.95 -31.34 37.25
CA GLU A 164 26.38 -31.02 37.41
C GLU A 164 26.70 -29.53 37.24
N THR A 165 25.80 -28.75 36.65
CA THR A 165 26.00 -27.34 36.36
C THR A 165 25.15 -26.48 37.29
N SER A 166 25.76 -25.52 37.96
CA SER A 166 24.98 -24.53 38.74
C SER A 166 24.15 -23.63 37.85
N GLY A 167 22.86 -23.50 38.10
CA GLY A 167 21.93 -22.66 37.35
C GLY A 167 20.51 -23.15 37.47
N ASN A 168 19.59 -22.38 36.92
CA ASN A 168 18.18 -22.73 36.81
C ASN A 168 17.87 -23.07 35.34
N PHE A 169 17.57 -24.34 35.06
CA PHE A 169 17.39 -24.86 33.71
C PHE A 169 15.99 -25.42 33.51
N THR A 170 15.32 -24.97 32.44
CA THR A 170 14.12 -25.61 31.90
C THR A 170 14.48 -26.36 30.62
N PHE A 171 13.87 -27.50 30.39
CA PHE A 171 14.14 -28.30 29.19
C PHE A 171 12.99 -28.18 28.18
N GLN A 172 13.36 -28.01 26.90
CA GLN A 172 12.45 -28.06 25.77
C GLN A 172 12.88 -29.15 24.80
N TYR A 173 11.89 -29.92 24.30
CA TYR A 173 12.10 -30.89 23.23
C TYR A 173 11.21 -30.59 22.03
N SER A 174 11.78 -30.67 20.82
CA SER A 174 11.07 -30.60 19.56
C SER A 174 11.26 -31.85 18.70
N PRO A 175 10.17 -32.58 18.34
CA PRO A 175 10.20 -33.57 17.27
C PRO A 175 10.21 -32.83 15.91
N GLU A 176 11.41 -32.51 15.43
CA GLU A 176 11.56 -31.73 14.20
C GLU A 176 10.84 -32.37 13.00
N SER A 177 10.29 -31.56 12.10
CA SER A 177 9.42 -31.99 10.99
C SER A 177 8.15 -32.72 11.47
N PHE A 178 7.52 -32.18 12.52
CA PHE A 178 6.37 -32.77 13.21
C PHE A 178 5.22 -33.13 12.26
N GLN A 179 4.82 -32.26 11.33
CA GLN A 179 3.71 -32.54 10.41
C GLN A 179 3.98 -33.73 9.47
N GLY A 180 5.24 -34.01 9.15
CA GLY A 180 5.66 -35.18 8.37
C GLY A 180 5.93 -36.42 9.23
N THR A 181 5.59 -36.39 10.52
CA THR A 181 5.73 -37.48 11.47
C THR A 181 4.37 -38.05 11.81
N GLU A 182 4.24 -39.38 11.96
CA GLU A 182 3.00 -40.01 12.44
C GLU A 182 2.69 -39.48 13.84
N VAL A 183 1.45 -39.02 14.06
CA VAL A 183 1.07 -38.26 15.27
C VAL A 183 1.25 -39.10 16.56
N ASP A 184 0.85 -40.36 16.50
CA ASP A 184 1.03 -41.33 17.61
C ASP A 184 2.51 -41.59 17.91
N TYR A 185 3.35 -41.72 16.89
CA TYR A 185 4.79 -41.89 17.07
C TYR A 185 5.46 -40.61 17.60
N ALA A 186 5.10 -39.45 17.14
CA ALA A 186 5.61 -38.20 17.69
C ALA A 186 5.24 -38.03 19.17
N LEU A 187 4.02 -38.41 19.56
CA LEU A 187 3.57 -38.43 20.95
C LEU A 187 4.36 -39.44 21.79
N GLU A 188 4.62 -40.63 21.24
CA GLU A 188 5.42 -41.67 21.91
C GLU A 188 6.84 -41.16 22.24
N VAL A 189 7.50 -40.52 21.27
CA VAL A 189 8.84 -39.92 21.44
C VAL A 189 8.83 -38.84 22.51
N CYS A 190 7.84 -37.90 22.43
CA CYS A 190 7.70 -36.82 23.42
C CYS A 190 7.43 -37.37 24.83
N ASN A 191 6.57 -38.38 24.98
CA ASN A 191 6.28 -39.01 26.26
C ASN A 191 7.50 -39.76 26.81
N ALA A 192 8.33 -40.39 25.97
CA ALA A 192 9.57 -41.03 26.40
C ALA A 192 10.59 -40.00 26.96
N VAL A 193 10.68 -38.81 26.34
CA VAL A 193 11.49 -37.69 26.84
C VAL A 193 10.94 -37.17 28.17
N LEU A 194 9.63 -36.95 28.27
CA LEU A 194 8.98 -36.48 29.50
C LEU A 194 9.14 -37.45 30.67
N ASP A 195 9.13 -38.77 30.41
CA ASP A 195 9.31 -39.76 31.45
C ASP A 195 10.76 -39.80 32.02
N ILE A 196 11.74 -39.31 31.25
CA ILE A 196 13.09 -39.06 31.73
C ILE A 196 13.14 -37.81 32.61
N TRP A 197 12.56 -36.71 32.14
CA TRP A 197 12.62 -35.42 32.82
C TRP A 197 11.72 -35.36 34.04
N LYS A 198 10.53 -35.99 33.99
CA LYS A 198 9.52 -36.02 35.07
C LYS A 198 9.20 -34.61 35.58
N PRO A 199 8.64 -33.75 34.71
CA PRO A 199 8.37 -32.34 35.05
C PRO A 199 7.41 -32.24 36.25
N MET A 200 7.62 -31.21 37.06
CA MET A 200 6.82 -30.89 38.25
C MET A 200 6.30 -29.43 38.15
N ALA A 201 5.41 -29.05 39.03
CA ALA A 201 4.79 -27.73 39.01
C ALA A 201 5.78 -26.56 39.12
N ASP A 202 6.86 -26.74 39.85
CA ASP A 202 7.96 -25.79 40.07
C ASP A 202 9.10 -25.91 39.04
N ASN A 203 9.09 -26.98 38.24
CA ASN A 203 10.05 -27.17 37.14
C ASN A 203 9.37 -27.84 35.95
N LYS A 204 8.64 -27.03 35.20
CA LYS A 204 7.91 -27.46 34.01
C LYS A 204 8.87 -27.79 32.86
N ALA A 205 8.44 -28.72 31.99
CA ALA A 205 9.08 -28.96 30.71
C ALA A 205 8.29 -28.31 29.57
N ILE A 206 8.92 -28.20 28.40
CA ILE A 206 8.29 -27.67 27.19
C ILE A 206 8.35 -28.75 26.11
N ILE A 207 7.19 -29.05 25.50
CA ILE A 207 7.11 -29.83 24.27
C ILE A 207 6.70 -28.84 23.17
N ASN A 208 7.54 -28.70 22.15
CA ASN A 208 7.34 -27.76 21.07
C ASN A 208 7.09 -28.50 19.77
N LEU A 209 5.99 -28.18 19.08
CA LEU A 209 5.55 -28.82 17.85
C LEU A 209 5.85 -27.91 16.65
N PRO A 210 6.97 -28.13 15.92
CA PRO A 210 7.32 -27.28 14.80
C PRO A 210 6.64 -27.77 13.51
N THR A 211 5.94 -26.87 12.81
CA THR A 211 5.63 -27.10 11.39
C THR A 211 6.86 -26.72 10.58
N THR A 212 7.95 -27.49 10.73
CA THR A 212 9.27 -27.23 10.10
C THR A 212 9.15 -26.99 8.61
N VAL A 213 8.23 -27.70 7.94
CA VAL A 213 7.63 -27.38 6.65
C VAL A 213 6.14 -27.48 6.81
N GLU A 214 5.41 -26.42 6.54
CA GLU A 214 3.96 -26.39 6.63
C GLU A 214 3.33 -27.25 5.50
N ASN A 215 2.95 -28.50 5.83
CA ASN A 215 2.44 -29.48 4.87
C ASN A 215 0.92 -29.59 4.83
N ALA A 216 0.24 -29.22 5.92
CA ALA A 216 -1.19 -29.43 6.11
C ALA A 216 -1.99 -28.13 6.14
N MET A 217 -3.29 -28.24 6.05
CA MET A 217 -4.19 -27.12 6.34
C MET A 217 -4.28 -26.87 7.85
N PRO A 218 -4.56 -25.64 8.31
CA PRO A 218 -4.53 -25.27 9.72
C PRO A 218 -5.42 -26.12 10.63
N HIS A 219 -6.59 -26.58 10.15
CA HIS A 219 -7.48 -27.44 10.91
C HIS A 219 -6.86 -28.83 11.21
N VAL A 220 -5.97 -29.34 10.35
CA VAL A 220 -5.22 -30.56 10.59
C VAL A 220 -4.24 -30.36 11.74
N PHE A 221 -3.47 -29.26 11.68
CA PHE A 221 -2.53 -28.91 12.74
C PHE A 221 -3.25 -28.70 14.08
N ALA A 222 -4.35 -27.96 14.10
CA ALA A 222 -5.16 -27.80 15.31
C ALA A 222 -5.61 -29.14 15.90
N SER A 223 -6.06 -30.08 15.06
CA SER A 223 -6.44 -31.43 15.51
C SER A 223 -5.25 -32.21 16.07
N GLN A 224 -4.06 -32.07 15.47
CA GLN A 224 -2.82 -32.66 15.98
C GLN A 224 -2.42 -32.07 17.35
N VAL A 225 -2.52 -30.75 17.50
CA VAL A 225 -2.26 -30.05 18.77
C VAL A 225 -3.26 -30.50 19.86
N GLU A 226 -4.55 -30.59 19.54
CA GLU A 226 -5.56 -31.08 20.49
C GLU A 226 -5.28 -32.54 20.93
N TYR A 227 -4.84 -33.39 20.01
CA TYR A 227 -4.46 -34.75 20.34
C TYR A 227 -3.30 -34.76 21.33
N PHE A 228 -2.24 -33.96 21.11
CA PHE A 228 -1.15 -33.81 22.07
C PHE A 228 -1.61 -33.24 23.40
N ASN A 229 -2.46 -32.19 23.38
CA ASN A 229 -3.01 -31.63 24.61
C ASN A 229 -3.77 -32.64 25.48
N LYS A 230 -4.39 -33.65 24.86
CA LYS A 230 -5.14 -34.72 25.57
C LYS A 230 -4.28 -35.86 26.04
N HIS A 231 -3.16 -36.17 25.36
CA HIS A 231 -2.43 -37.44 25.56
C HIS A 231 -0.96 -37.28 26.04
N LEU A 232 -0.46 -36.03 26.17
CA LEU A 232 0.87 -35.82 26.78
C LEU A 232 0.90 -36.28 28.23
N LEU A 233 1.91 -37.03 28.58
CA LEU A 233 2.21 -37.34 29.99
C LEU A 233 2.55 -36.04 30.73
N TYR A 234 2.21 -35.97 32.01
CA TYR A 234 2.47 -34.81 32.87
C TYR A 234 1.90 -33.48 32.31
N ARG A 235 0.78 -33.50 31.57
CA ARG A 235 0.27 -32.35 30.82
C ARG A 235 0.16 -31.06 31.63
N GLU A 236 -0.22 -31.14 32.92
CA GLU A 236 -0.32 -29.98 33.83
C GLU A 236 1.03 -29.33 34.15
N ASN A 237 2.13 -30.08 33.98
CA ASN A 237 3.50 -29.66 34.21
C ASN A 237 4.29 -29.49 32.90
N VAL A 238 3.60 -29.50 31.75
CA VAL A 238 4.18 -29.32 30.42
C VAL A 238 3.59 -28.08 29.77
N LEU A 239 4.41 -27.19 29.27
CA LEU A 239 3.99 -26.13 28.34
C LEU A 239 3.98 -26.69 26.91
N LEU A 240 2.81 -26.75 26.29
CA LEU A 240 2.67 -27.16 24.91
C LEU A 240 2.92 -25.91 24.01
N SER A 241 4.05 -25.94 23.34
CA SER A 241 4.54 -24.85 22.48
C SER A 241 4.35 -25.18 21.01
N LEU A 242 4.11 -24.17 20.20
CA LEU A 242 4.03 -24.29 18.75
C LEU A 242 5.08 -23.40 18.08
N HIS A 243 5.66 -23.90 16.98
CA HIS A 243 6.62 -23.17 16.16
C HIS A 243 6.20 -23.24 14.68
N PRO A 244 5.19 -22.46 14.27
CA PRO A 244 4.71 -22.51 12.91
C PRO A 244 5.63 -21.77 11.94
N HIS A 245 5.96 -22.44 10.81
CA HIS A 245 6.44 -21.78 9.60
C HIS A 245 5.27 -21.38 8.70
N ASN A 246 5.56 -20.70 7.59
CA ASN A 246 4.54 -20.06 6.74
C ASN A 246 4.62 -20.51 5.27
N ASP A 247 5.01 -21.78 5.01
CA ASP A 247 5.23 -22.30 3.66
C ASP A 247 3.98 -22.29 2.79
N ARG A 248 2.79 -22.38 3.39
CA ARG A 248 1.50 -22.32 2.72
C ARG A 248 0.82 -20.95 2.85
N GLY A 249 1.44 -20.00 3.56
CA GLY A 249 0.84 -18.70 3.88
C GLY A 249 -0.22 -18.78 4.98
N SER A 250 -0.24 -19.83 5.80
CA SER A 250 -1.25 -20.03 6.85
C SER A 250 -0.66 -20.13 8.27
N GLY A 251 0.61 -19.75 8.47
CA GLY A 251 1.27 -19.81 9.77
C GLY A 251 0.53 -19.07 10.89
N ILE A 252 -0.09 -17.92 10.61
CA ILE A 252 -0.96 -17.21 11.58
C ILE A 252 -2.16 -18.09 11.97
N SER A 253 -2.83 -18.70 11.00
CA SER A 253 -3.98 -19.57 11.27
C SER A 253 -3.59 -20.85 12.00
N ASP A 254 -2.41 -21.41 11.71
CA ASP A 254 -1.85 -22.54 12.47
C ASP A 254 -1.69 -22.18 13.95
N ALA A 255 -1.17 -20.98 14.25
CA ALA A 255 -1.00 -20.50 15.60
C ALA A 255 -2.35 -20.22 16.30
N GLU A 256 -3.26 -19.48 15.67
CA GLU A 256 -4.58 -19.14 16.24
C GLU A 256 -5.38 -20.41 16.57
N LEU A 257 -5.52 -21.31 15.62
CA LEU A 257 -6.25 -22.57 15.83
C LEU A 257 -5.52 -23.50 16.79
N GLY A 258 -4.18 -23.50 16.81
CA GLY A 258 -3.38 -24.23 17.77
C GLY A 258 -3.58 -23.76 19.21
N ILE A 259 -3.73 -22.43 19.43
CA ILE A 259 -4.09 -21.89 20.77
C ILE A 259 -5.49 -22.35 21.18
N LEU A 260 -6.46 -22.30 20.27
CA LEU A 260 -7.80 -22.84 20.53
C LEU A 260 -7.74 -24.34 20.86
N ALA A 261 -6.83 -25.08 20.24
CA ALA A 261 -6.61 -26.50 20.47
C ALA A 261 -5.89 -26.85 21.80
N GLY A 262 -5.39 -25.82 22.52
CA GLY A 262 -4.82 -25.97 23.86
C GLY A 262 -3.32 -25.75 23.97
N ALA A 263 -2.69 -25.10 22.99
CA ALA A 263 -1.32 -24.66 23.13
C ALA A 263 -1.20 -23.53 24.16
N ASP A 264 -0.10 -23.56 24.92
CA ASP A 264 0.21 -22.59 25.98
C ASP A 264 1.18 -21.49 25.51
N ARG A 265 1.97 -21.78 24.45
CA ARG A 265 3.11 -20.97 24.03
C ARG A 265 3.28 -20.96 22.52
N ILE A 266 3.73 -19.83 21.98
CA ILE A 266 4.04 -19.67 20.56
C ILE A 266 5.47 -19.15 20.39
N GLU A 267 6.23 -19.80 19.53
CA GLU A 267 7.50 -19.34 19.00
C GLU A 267 7.30 -18.71 17.63
N GLY A 268 7.89 -17.54 17.39
CA GLY A 268 7.82 -16.85 16.12
C GLY A 268 8.78 -15.67 16.07
N THR A 269 8.64 -14.85 15.04
CA THR A 269 9.51 -13.68 14.80
C THR A 269 8.71 -12.43 14.53
N LEU A 270 9.35 -11.27 14.70
CA LEU A 270 8.81 -10.00 14.23
C LEU A 270 8.73 -10.05 12.70
N PHE A 271 7.58 -9.64 12.15
CA PHE A 271 7.30 -9.62 10.71
C PHE A 271 7.41 -10.98 10.00
N GLY A 272 7.52 -12.07 10.74
CA GLY A 272 7.55 -13.42 10.17
C GLY A 272 8.87 -13.80 9.50
N ASN A 273 9.98 -13.16 9.83
CA ASN A 273 11.30 -13.52 9.29
C ASN A 273 11.69 -14.97 9.66
N GLY A 274 12.37 -15.65 8.75
CA GLY A 274 12.82 -17.00 8.96
C GLY A 274 13.13 -17.74 7.66
N GLU A 275 13.52 -19.00 7.78
CA GLU A 275 13.87 -19.80 6.62
C GLU A 275 12.70 -19.97 5.63
N ARG A 276 13.03 -20.08 4.35
CA ARG A 276 12.10 -20.25 3.21
C ARG A 276 11.08 -19.10 3.13
N THR A 277 9.88 -19.31 3.65
CA THR A 277 8.78 -18.31 3.69
C THR A 277 8.64 -17.62 5.04
N GLY A 278 9.49 -17.99 6.01
CA GLY A 278 9.53 -17.40 7.34
C GLY A 278 8.76 -18.18 8.40
N ASN A 279 8.81 -17.64 9.61
CA ASN A 279 8.08 -18.08 10.78
C ASN A 279 6.69 -17.44 10.86
N VAL A 280 5.88 -17.84 11.84
CA VAL A 280 4.69 -17.08 12.21
C VAL A 280 5.08 -15.65 12.62
N ASP A 281 4.38 -14.66 12.07
CA ASP A 281 4.54 -13.25 12.42
C ASP A 281 3.84 -12.97 13.77
N ILE A 282 4.64 -12.75 14.82
CA ILE A 282 4.12 -12.47 16.17
C ILE A 282 3.38 -11.13 16.20
N ILE A 283 3.81 -10.11 15.45
CA ILE A 283 3.11 -8.83 15.42
C ILE A 283 1.68 -9.02 14.92
N THR A 284 1.53 -9.69 13.77
CA THR A 284 0.20 -9.96 13.22
C THR A 284 -0.65 -10.79 14.17
N LEU A 285 -0.10 -11.85 14.75
CA LEU A 285 -0.84 -12.72 15.65
C LEU A 285 -1.26 -12.00 16.95
N ALA A 286 -0.37 -11.24 17.56
CA ALA A 286 -0.65 -10.46 18.77
C ALA A 286 -1.67 -9.34 18.51
N MET A 287 -1.53 -8.62 17.38
CA MET A 287 -2.47 -7.56 17.01
C MET A 287 -3.85 -8.09 16.58
N ASN A 288 -3.93 -9.32 16.07
CA ASN A 288 -5.21 -9.99 15.87
C ASN A 288 -5.96 -10.17 17.20
N MET A 289 -5.25 -10.62 18.26
CA MET A 289 -5.82 -10.73 19.62
C MET A 289 -6.21 -9.36 20.17
N PHE A 290 -5.32 -8.37 20.04
CA PHE A 290 -5.56 -6.99 20.46
C PHE A 290 -6.84 -6.43 19.84
N SER A 291 -7.05 -6.64 18.54
CA SER A 291 -8.25 -6.18 17.82
C SER A 291 -9.55 -6.86 18.29
N GLN A 292 -9.44 -7.95 19.02
CA GLN A 292 -10.57 -8.67 19.66
C GLN A 292 -10.71 -8.35 21.16
N GLY A 293 -9.91 -7.41 21.68
CA GLY A 293 -9.96 -6.99 23.08
C GLY A 293 -9.20 -7.90 24.06
N VAL A 294 -8.26 -8.70 23.54
CA VAL A 294 -7.36 -9.51 24.34
C VAL A 294 -6.00 -8.83 24.40
N ASP A 295 -5.54 -8.50 25.61
CA ASP A 295 -4.21 -7.92 25.83
C ASP A 295 -3.12 -8.97 25.47
N PRO A 296 -2.30 -8.71 24.45
CA PRO A 296 -1.23 -9.63 24.08
C PRO A 296 -0.05 -9.59 25.06
N GLY A 297 0.04 -8.61 25.96
CA GLY A 297 1.20 -8.39 26.82
C GLY A 297 2.48 -8.00 26.08
N LEU A 298 2.38 -7.57 24.81
CA LEU A 298 3.45 -7.04 24.00
C LEU A 298 3.08 -5.61 23.57
N ASP A 299 4.05 -4.70 23.60
CA ASP A 299 3.85 -3.29 23.26
C ASP A 299 4.33 -2.98 21.85
N PHE A 300 3.38 -2.72 20.96
CA PHE A 300 3.61 -2.27 19.58
C PHE A 300 3.20 -0.81 19.36
N SER A 301 3.05 -0.02 20.43
CA SER A 301 2.65 1.39 20.35
C SER A 301 3.64 2.28 19.58
N ASN A 302 4.87 1.81 19.38
CA ASN A 302 5.89 2.48 18.56
C ASN A 302 6.32 1.63 17.36
N MET A 303 5.36 1.21 16.54
CA MET A 303 5.59 0.34 15.39
C MET A 303 6.64 0.88 14.41
N SER A 304 6.73 2.20 14.26
CA SER A 304 7.68 2.83 13.34
C SER A 304 9.13 2.57 13.73
N ASP A 305 9.46 2.67 15.01
CA ASP A 305 10.82 2.42 15.50
C ASP A 305 11.15 0.92 15.43
N ILE A 306 10.16 0.06 15.72
CA ILE A 306 10.33 -1.40 15.56
C ILE A 306 10.65 -1.75 14.10
N CYS A 307 9.93 -1.17 13.13
CA CYS A 307 10.22 -1.34 11.71
C CYS A 307 11.62 -0.84 11.34
N GLU A 308 12.02 0.34 11.82
CA GLU A 308 13.32 0.94 11.52
C GLU A 308 14.48 0.05 12.02
N VAL A 309 14.43 -0.36 13.28
CA VAL A 309 15.48 -1.25 13.85
C VAL A 309 15.50 -2.57 13.10
N TYR A 310 14.33 -3.21 12.90
CA TYR A 310 14.23 -4.46 12.15
C TYR A 310 14.84 -4.35 10.75
N GLU A 311 14.42 -3.35 9.96
CA GLU A 311 14.92 -3.18 8.59
C GLU A 311 16.42 -2.91 8.53
N ARG A 312 16.94 -2.18 9.50
CA ARG A 312 18.36 -1.83 9.56
C ARG A 312 19.23 -3.02 9.93
N VAL A 313 18.87 -3.79 10.95
CA VAL A 313 19.71 -4.90 11.43
C VAL A 313 19.54 -6.18 10.61
N THR A 314 18.36 -6.42 10.04
CA THR A 314 18.10 -7.59 9.19
C THR A 314 18.38 -7.35 7.71
N ARG A 315 18.44 -6.11 7.26
CA ARG A 315 18.48 -5.68 5.85
C ARG A 315 17.24 -6.15 5.06
N MET A 316 16.20 -6.59 5.75
CA MET A 316 14.92 -6.98 5.17
C MET A 316 13.96 -5.81 5.22
N LYS A 317 13.12 -5.62 4.17
CA LYS A 317 12.11 -4.59 4.15
C LYS A 317 10.76 -5.11 4.65
N VAL A 318 10.12 -4.35 5.52
CA VAL A 318 8.73 -4.61 5.91
C VAL A 318 7.83 -4.34 4.69
N SER A 319 6.95 -5.29 4.38
CA SER A 319 6.04 -5.12 3.25
C SER A 319 5.15 -3.89 3.45
N PRO A 320 4.94 -3.04 2.42
CA PRO A 320 4.00 -1.92 2.54
C PRO A 320 2.58 -2.34 2.92
N ARG A 321 2.23 -3.61 2.76
CA ARG A 321 0.92 -4.19 3.14
C ARG A 321 1.02 -5.21 4.26
N GLN A 322 2.11 -5.20 5.03
CA GLN A 322 2.24 -6.02 6.24
C GLN A 322 1.10 -5.67 7.21
N PRO A 323 0.33 -6.64 7.69
CA PRO A 323 -0.75 -6.35 8.64
C PRO A 323 -0.26 -5.49 9.81
N TYR A 324 -1.04 -4.47 10.16
CA TYR A 324 -0.79 -3.49 11.24
C TYR A 324 0.46 -2.61 11.12
N ALA A 325 1.49 -3.05 10.43
CA ALA A 325 2.80 -2.39 10.37
C ALA A 325 3.10 -1.69 9.04
N GLY A 326 2.60 -2.22 7.92
CA GLY A 326 2.90 -1.72 6.58
C GLY A 326 2.46 -0.26 6.36
N GLU A 327 3.21 0.48 5.57
CA GLU A 327 2.94 1.91 5.31
C GLU A 327 1.56 2.19 4.70
N LEU A 328 0.96 1.22 3.99
CA LEU A 328 -0.31 1.38 3.28
C LEU A 328 -1.53 0.80 4.03
N VAL A 329 -1.35 0.20 5.22
CA VAL A 329 -2.43 -0.54 5.88
C VAL A 329 -3.51 0.36 6.48
N PHE A 330 -3.19 1.63 6.77
CA PHE A 330 -4.14 2.64 7.23
C PHE A 330 -4.48 3.67 6.15
N THR A 331 -4.21 3.36 4.89
CA THR A 331 -4.49 4.23 3.75
C THR A 331 -5.69 3.72 2.97
N ALA A 332 -6.68 4.57 2.72
CA ALA A 332 -7.81 4.24 1.86
C ALA A 332 -7.67 4.93 0.50
N PHE A 333 -7.73 4.16 -0.59
CA PHE A 333 -7.63 4.68 -1.96
C PHE A 333 -8.99 4.97 -2.60
N SER A 334 -10.05 4.32 -2.12
CA SER A 334 -11.42 4.55 -2.60
C SER A 334 -12.05 5.73 -1.89
N GLY A 335 -12.60 6.70 -2.64
CA GLY A 335 -13.28 7.87 -2.06
C GLY A 335 -14.48 7.51 -1.19
N SER A 336 -15.18 6.40 -1.46
CA SER A 336 -16.26 5.91 -0.60
C SER A 336 -15.75 5.38 0.74
N HIS A 337 -14.58 4.73 0.75
CA HIS A 337 -13.95 4.28 1.99
C HIS A 337 -13.47 5.47 2.84
N GLN A 338 -12.83 6.45 2.19
CA GLN A 338 -12.38 7.68 2.84
C GLN A 338 -13.53 8.45 3.49
N ASP A 339 -14.63 8.63 2.77
CA ASP A 339 -15.85 9.28 3.30
C ASP A 339 -16.45 8.51 4.47
N ALA A 340 -16.48 7.18 4.39
CA ALA A 340 -16.98 6.33 5.47
C ALA A 340 -16.08 6.40 6.72
N ILE A 341 -14.75 6.37 6.56
CA ILE A 341 -13.80 6.52 7.67
C ILE A 341 -13.99 7.91 8.33
N ALA A 342 -14.02 8.98 7.54
CA ALA A 342 -14.19 10.33 8.06
C ALA A 342 -15.51 10.49 8.85
N LYS A 343 -16.61 9.95 8.33
CA LYS A 343 -17.91 9.93 9.03
C LYS A 343 -17.87 9.07 10.27
N GLY A 344 -17.23 7.91 10.23
CA GLY A 344 -17.06 7.02 11.38
C GLY A 344 -16.26 7.66 12.50
N MET A 345 -15.16 8.34 12.18
CA MET A 345 -14.36 9.09 13.15
C MET A 345 -15.17 10.23 13.79
N ALA A 346 -15.84 11.04 12.96
CA ALA A 346 -16.68 12.14 13.45
C ALA A 346 -17.84 11.65 14.33
N TRP A 347 -18.50 10.55 13.95
CA TRP A 347 -19.58 9.94 14.74
C TRP A 347 -19.07 9.43 16.09
N ARG A 348 -17.91 8.79 16.10
CA ARG A 348 -17.28 8.28 17.32
C ARG A 348 -16.93 9.42 18.30
N GLU A 349 -16.39 10.52 17.79
CA GLU A 349 -16.10 11.73 18.57
C GLU A 349 -17.39 12.36 19.13
N GLU A 350 -18.44 12.54 18.32
CA GLU A 350 -19.74 13.07 18.73
C GLU A 350 -20.39 12.23 19.84
N LYS A 351 -20.37 10.90 19.68
CA LYS A 351 -20.99 9.95 20.63
C LYS A 351 -20.10 9.61 21.82
N LYS A 352 -18.83 10.02 21.83
CA LYS A 352 -17.83 9.67 22.86
C LYS A 352 -17.76 8.14 23.09
N CYS A 353 -17.65 7.38 22.00
CA CYS A 353 -17.64 5.91 22.05
C CYS A 353 -16.32 5.38 22.61
N ASP A 354 -16.40 4.53 23.65
CA ASP A 354 -15.23 3.85 24.23
C ASP A 354 -14.73 2.68 23.37
N LYS A 355 -15.62 2.08 22.55
CA LYS A 355 -15.28 0.95 21.70
C LYS A 355 -14.92 1.42 20.30
N TRP A 356 -13.93 0.75 19.70
CA TRP A 356 -13.54 1.00 18.32
C TRP A 356 -14.52 0.36 17.34
N SER A 357 -15.02 1.12 16.37
CA SER A 357 -15.97 0.65 15.36
C SER A 357 -15.93 1.48 14.07
N VAL A 358 -14.75 2.05 13.72
CA VAL A 358 -14.61 2.87 12.52
C VAL A 358 -14.59 1.97 11.28
N PRO A 359 -15.46 2.23 10.27
CA PRO A 359 -15.47 1.44 9.05
C PRO A 359 -14.08 1.39 8.38
N TYR A 360 -13.71 0.21 7.85
CA TYR A 360 -12.45 -0.04 7.14
C TYR A 360 -11.15 0.09 7.95
N LEU A 361 -11.21 0.42 9.24
CA LEU A 361 -10.06 0.43 10.13
C LEU A 361 -10.26 -0.61 11.23
N PRO A 362 -9.53 -1.74 11.18
CA PRO A 362 -9.70 -2.83 12.15
C PRO A 362 -9.26 -2.43 13.57
N ILE A 363 -8.31 -1.50 13.69
CA ILE A 363 -7.84 -0.92 14.95
C ILE A 363 -7.72 0.60 14.82
N ASP A 364 -7.58 1.30 15.94
CA ASP A 364 -7.15 2.70 15.95
C ASP A 364 -5.67 2.77 15.52
N PRO A 365 -5.32 3.48 14.45
CA PRO A 365 -3.91 3.65 14.07
C PRO A 365 -3.02 4.23 15.18
N GLN A 366 -3.59 4.98 16.13
CA GLN A 366 -2.85 5.55 17.26
C GLN A 366 -2.32 4.48 18.22
N ASP A 367 -2.98 3.31 18.29
CA ASP A 367 -2.54 2.19 19.14
C ASP A 367 -1.19 1.61 18.71
N VAL A 368 -0.79 1.84 17.46
CA VAL A 368 0.52 1.46 16.92
C VAL A 368 1.40 2.68 16.60
N GLY A 369 1.15 3.82 17.26
CA GLY A 369 1.92 5.07 17.10
C GLY A 369 1.74 5.76 15.76
N ARG A 370 0.69 5.41 15.00
CA ARG A 370 0.43 5.98 13.68
C ARG A 370 -0.84 6.82 13.67
N ARG A 371 -1.05 7.54 12.60
CA ARG A 371 -2.29 8.26 12.35
C ARG A 371 -2.96 7.70 11.10
N TYR A 372 -4.27 7.81 11.03
CA TYR A 372 -4.93 7.63 9.76
C TYR A 372 -4.42 8.71 8.81
N ASP A 373 -3.70 8.29 7.78
CA ASP A 373 -3.12 9.20 6.79
C ASP A 373 -4.23 9.78 5.90
N SER A 374 -4.96 10.73 6.46
CA SER A 374 -5.83 11.61 5.67
C SER A 374 -5.01 12.45 4.69
N ASP A 375 -3.73 12.66 4.97
CA ASP A 375 -2.84 13.53 4.20
C ASP A 375 -2.18 12.81 3.02
N VAL A 376 -2.21 11.48 2.98
CA VAL A 376 -1.77 10.68 1.82
C VAL A 376 -2.97 10.13 1.07
N ILE A 377 -3.93 11.01 0.74
CA ILE A 377 -4.94 10.65 -0.25
C ILE A 377 -4.27 10.65 -1.62
N ARG A 378 -3.85 9.47 -2.02
CA ARG A 378 -3.30 9.22 -3.35
C ARG A 378 -4.46 9.09 -4.32
N ILE A 379 -4.64 10.07 -5.20
CA ILE A 379 -5.62 9.99 -6.26
C ILE A 379 -5.03 9.21 -7.42
N ASN A 380 -5.60 8.04 -7.66
CA ASN A 380 -5.37 7.24 -8.85
C ASN A 380 -6.66 7.13 -9.69
N SER A 381 -6.59 6.46 -10.81
CA SER A 381 -7.72 6.24 -11.73
C SER A 381 -8.96 5.56 -11.09
N GLN A 382 -8.81 4.97 -9.91
CA GLN A 382 -9.88 4.32 -9.13
C GLN A 382 -10.48 5.25 -8.05
N SER A 383 -9.89 6.42 -7.81
CA SER A 383 -10.37 7.37 -6.81
C SER A 383 -11.66 8.04 -7.27
N GLY A 384 -12.70 7.94 -6.47
CA GLY A 384 -14.02 8.51 -6.77
C GLY A 384 -14.11 10.02 -6.50
N LYS A 385 -15.27 10.61 -6.83
CA LYS A 385 -15.61 12.05 -6.66
C LYS A 385 -15.37 12.59 -5.24
N GLY A 386 -15.49 11.74 -4.21
CA GLY A 386 -15.29 12.10 -2.80
C GLY A 386 -13.85 12.41 -2.45
N GLY A 387 -12.88 11.69 -3.03
CA GLY A 387 -11.45 11.85 -2.74
C GLY A 387 -10.90 13.22 -3.13
N VAL A 388 -11.26 13.71 -4.32
CA VAL A 388 -10.81 15.02 -4.82
C VAL A 388 -11.34 16.16 -3.92
N ASN A 389 -12.64 16.11 -3.57
CA ASN A 389 -13.23 17.11 -2.69
C ASN A 389 -12.61 17.10 -1.29
N TYR A 390 -12.31 15.91 -0.77
CA TYR A 390 -11.67 15.76 0.54
C TYR A 390 -10.27 16.39 0.55
N ILE A 391 -9.43 16.12 -0.48
CA ILE A 391 -8.11 16.75 -0.62
C ILE A 391 -8.19 18.26 -0.65
N LEU A 392 -9.06 18.82 -1.53
CA LEU A 392 -9.20 20.25 -1.66
C LEU A 392 -9.68 20.90 -0.36
N LYS A 393 -10.56 20.22 0.37
CA LYS A 393 -11.06 20.70 1.66
C LYS A 393 -10.03 20.66 2.77
N GLN A 394 -9.33 19.53 2.93
CA GLN A 394 -8.40 19.33 4.05
C GLN A 394 -7.10 20.11 3.88
N ASN A 395 -6.53 20.11 2.67
CA ASN A 395 -5.21 20.70 2.44
C ASN A 395 -5.29 22.19 2.05
N PHE A 396 -6.40 22.63 1.42
CA PHE A 396 -6.51 23.98 0.89
C PHE A 396 -7.73 24.74 1.39
N GLY A 397 -8.57 24.14 2.24
CA GLY A 397 -9.78 24.77 2.78
C GLY A 397 -10.91 24.93 1.76
N ILE A 398 -10.80 24.35 0.56
CA ILE A 398 -11.73 24.50 -0.57
C ILE A 398 -12.83 23.44 -0.48
N SER A 399 -14.04 23.83 -0.07
CA SER A 399 -15.21 22.95 0.03
C SER A 399 -16.07 23.08 -1.23
N LEU A 400 -15.93 22.16 -2.17
CA LEU A 400 -16.66 22.21 -3.43
C LEU A 400 -18.17 22.09 -3.25
N PRO A 401 -18.99 22.92 -3.94
CA PRO A 401 -20.43 22.71 -4.03
C PRO A 401 -20.80 21.34 -4.58
N GLU A 402 -21.87 20.73 -4.09
CA GLU A 402 -22.27 19.36 -4.47
C GLU A 402 -22.35 19.14 -5.99
N LYS A 403 -22.90 20.12 -6.71
CA LYS A 403 -23.04 20.07 -8.17
C LYS A 403 -21.72 20.25 -8.92
N MET A 404 -20.66 20.73 -8.28
CA MET A 404 -19.33 20.93 -8.87
C MET A 404 -18.40 19.74 -8.62
N LYS A 405 -18.60 19.00 -7.52
CA LYS A 405 -17.78 17.84 -7.13
C LYS A 405 -17.62 16.82 -8.24
N GLU A 406 -18.69 16.58 -8.98
CA GLU A 406 -18.71 15.59 -10.07
C GLU A 406 -17.82 16.00 -11.23
N GLU A 407 -17.92 17.26 -11.67
CA GLU A 407 -17.15 17.79 -12.80
C GLU A 407 -15.66 17.85 -12.47
N VAL A 408 -15.31 18.36 -11.27
CA VAL A 408 -13.92 18.41 -10.81
C VAL A 408 -13.35 17.00 -10.63
N GLY A 409 -14.12 16.08 -10.10
CA GLY A 409 -13.72 14.68 -9.94
C GLY A 409 -13.38 14.01 -11.27
N TYR A 410 -14.20 14.21 -12.31
CA TYR A 410 -13.92 13.68 -13.64
C TYR A 410 -12.71 14.33 -14.30
N LEU A 411 -12.54 15.66 -14.14
CA LEU A 411 -11.39 16.36 -14.66
C LEU A 411 -10.07 15.84 -14.09
N VAL A 412 -9.99 15.71 -12.76
CA VAL A 412 -8.79 15.22 -12.07
C VAL A 412 -8.50 13.77 -12.46
N LYS A 413 -9.56 12.95 -12.55
CA LYS A 413 -9.43 11.56 -13.00
C LYS A 413 -8.87 11.45 -14.42
N ASP A 414 -9.39 12.23 -15.38
CA ASP A 414 -8.92 12.24 -16.77
C ASP A 414 -7.42 12.61 -16.87
N VAL A 415 -6.96 13.54 -16.03
CA VAL A 415 -5.54 13.92 -15.97
C VAL A 415 -4.69 12.78 -15.39
N SER A 416 -5.15 12.13 -14.30
CA SER A 416 -4.48 10.99 -13.70
C SER A 416 -4.36 9.80 -14.66
N ASP A 417 -5.46 9.48 -15.37
CA ASP A 417 -5.49 8.40 -16.36
C ASP A 417 -4.52 8.65 -17.51
N LYS A 418 -4.43 9.89 -18.00
CA LYS A 418 -3.50 10.28 -19.09
C LYS A 418 -2.04 10.29 -18.65
N ALA A 419 -1.77 10.65 -17.41
CA ALA A 419 -0.44 10.71 -16.86
C ALA A 419 0.10 9.31 -16.45
N HIS A 420 -0.79 8.32 -16.26
CA HIS A 420 -0.47 7.01 -15.68
C HIS A 420 0.30 7.12 -14.36
N LYS A 421 0.00 8.17 -13.60
CA LYS A 421 0.67 8.48 -12.33
C LYS A 421 -0.37 8.87 -11.30
N GLU A 422 0.01 8.60 -10.07
CA GLU A 422 -0.65 9.11 -8.91
C GLU A 422 -0.48 10.63 -8.80
N LEU A 423 -1.55 11.32 -8.41
CA LEU A 423 -1.54 12.78 -8.25
C LEU A 423 -1.38 13.15 -6.77
N THR A 424 -0.39 13.98 -6.48
CA THR A 424 -0.23 14.58 -5.14
C THR A 424 -1.33 15.63 -4.87
N PRO A 425 -1.59 15.97 -3.59
CA PRO A 425 -2.53 17.06 -3.26
C PRO A 425 -2.26 18.36 -4.00
N ASP A 426 -0.99 18.76 -4.12
CA ASP A 426 -0.62 19.98 -4.87
C ASP A 426 -0.96 19.88 -6.36
N TRP A 427 -0.78 18.72 -6.97
CA TRP A 427 -1.17 18.50 -8.37
C TRP A 427 -2.68 18.59 -8.56
N VAL A 428 -3.45 18.05 -7.62
CA VAL A 428 -4.93 18.18 -7.64
C VAL A 428 -5.35 19.63 -7.53
N TYR A 429 -4.70 20.40 -6.63
CA TYR A 429 -4.95 21.82 -6.48
C TYR A 429 -4.59 22.60 -7.76
N HIS A 430 -3.43 22.35 -8.37
CA HIS A 430 -3.04 23.00 -9.63
C HIS A 430 -4.00 22.68 -10.79
N ILE A 431 -4.46 21.43 -10.91
CA ILE A 431 -5.48 21.07 -11.91
C ILE A 431 -6.77 21.87 -11.67
N PHE A 432 -7.19 21.99 -10.42
CA PHE A 432 -8.36 22.77 -10.05
C PHE A 432 -8.15 24.27 -10.31
N GLU A 433 -7.02 24.82 -9.89
CA GLU A 433 -6.64 26.21 -10.06
C GLU A 433 -6.61 26.62 -11.54
N ASP A 434 -5.93 25.87 -12.39
CA ASP A 434 -5.80 26.14 -13.83
C ASP A 434 -7.13 26.08 -14.57
N ASN A 435 -8.08 25.28 -14.08
CA ASN A 435 -9.35 25.09 -14.76
C ASN A 435 -10.50 25.95 -14.21
N TYR A 436 -10.40 26.41 -12.95
CA TYR A 436 -11.53 27.12 -12.32
C TYR A 436 -11.16 28.46 -11.69
N ILE A 437 -9.88 28.79 -11.49
CA ILE A 437 -9.42 30.05 -10.90
C ILE A 437 -8.58 30.85 -11.90
N ASN A 438 -7.42 30.33 -12.29
CA ASN A 438 -6.42 30.98 -13.14
C ASN A 438 -6.65 30.70 -14.64
N THR A 439 -7.87 30.72 -15.10
CA THR A 439 -8.16 30.55 -16.54
C THR A 439 -7.67 31.77 -17.34
N LYS A 440 -7.22 31.55 -18.59
CA LYS A 440 -6.83 32.65 -19.47
C LYS A 440 -8.05 33.55 -19.77
N PRO A 441 -8.07 34.80 -19.28
CA PRO A 441 -9.25 35.61 -19.39
C PRO A 441 -9.37 36.24 -20.81
N VAL A 442 -10.54 36.22 -21.38
CA VAL A 442 -10.89 37.04 -22.54
C VAL A 442 -11.09 38.48 -22.11
N PHE A 443 -11.64 38.66 -20.90
CA PHE A 443 -11.80 39.95 -20.26
C PHE A 443 -11.61 39.82 -18.74
N THR A 444 -11.26 40.95 -18.10
CA THR A 444 -11.25 41.10 -16.63
C THR A 444 -12.13 42.25 -16.19
N VAL A 445 -12.53 42.27 -14.94
CA VAL A 445 -13.24 43.39 -14.30
C VAL A 445 -12.33 43.91 -13.19
N ASP A 446 -11.80 45.13 -13.38
CA ASP A 446 -10.73 45.64 -12.51
C ASP A 446 -11.27 46.47 -11.34
N GLU A 447 -12.24 47.37 -11.62
CA GLU A 447 -12.86 48.23 -10.60
C GLU A 447 -14.38 48.09 -10.65
N CYS A 448 -15.02 48.03 -9.50
CA CYS A 448 -16.47 47.93 -9.41
C CYS A 448 -16.99 48.80 -8.26
N HIS A 449 -17.85 49.77 -8.57
CA HIS A 449 -18.52 50.65 -7.62
C HIS A 449 -20.01 50.38 -7.60
N PHE A 450 -20.60 50.40 -6.40
CA PHE A 450 -22.00 50.11 -6.21
C PHE A 450 -22.75 51.31 -5.64
N LYS A 451 -23.92 51.64 -6.24
CA LYS A 451 -24.86 52.62 -5.71
C LYS A 451 -26.20 51.91 -5.48
N GLN A 452 -26.87 52.27 -4.39
CA GLN A 452 -28.21 51.77 -4.09
C GLN A 452 -29.23 52.83 -4.41
N GLU A 453 -30.13 52.53 -5.33
CA GLU A 453 -31.29 53.33 -5.71
C GLU A 453 -32.52 52.41 -5.72
N ASP A 454 -33.38 52.44 -6.75
CA ASP A 454 -34.42 51.41 -6.96
C ASP A 454 -33.81 50.11 -7.50
N GLY A 455 -32.92 49.44 -6.70
CA GLY A 455 -32.06 48.31 -7.04
C GLY A 455 -30.61 48.68 -6.78
N ILE A 456 -29.69 47.75 -7.10
CA ILE A 456 -28.25 47.97 -7.03
C ILE A 456 -27.73 48.29 -8.42
N ILE A 457 -27.11 49.46 -8.57
CA ILE A 457 -26.39 49.85 -9.78
C ILE A 457 -24.92 49.51 -9.62
N ALA A 458 -24.36 48.71 -10.52
CA ALA A 458 -22.91 48.43 -10.60
C ALA A 458 -22.33 49.28 -11.76
N GLU A 459 -21.30 50.07 -11.45
CA GLU A 459 -20.41 50.70 -12.41
C GLU A 459 -19.09 49.96 -12.34
N ALA A 460 -18.67 49.29 -13.42
CA ALA A 460 -17.45 48.49 -13.46
C ALA A 460 -16.53 48.89 -14.60
N THR A 461 -15.23 48.74 -14.43
CA THR A 461 -14.23 48.87 -15.48
C THR A 461 -13.88 47.52 -16.01
N ILE A 462 -14.18 47.26 -17.28
CA ILE A 462 -13.83 46.02 -17.98
C ILE A 462 -12.60 46.22 -18.86
N HIS A 463 -11.63 45.32 -18.72
CA HIS A 463 -10.49 45.23 -19.61
C HIS A 463 -10.75 44.14 -20.65
N HIS A 464 -10.83 44.50 -21.92
CA HIS A 464 -11.11 43.61 -23.03
C HIS A 464 -10.35 44.07 -24.29
N ASN A 465 -9.68 43.16 -25.00
CA ASN A 465 -8.90 43.42 -26.20
C ASN A 465 -7.92 44.62 -26.05
N GLY A 466 -7.21 44.70 -24.94
CA GLY A 466 -6.21 45.74 -24.67
C GLY A 466 -6.77 47.12 -24.36
N SER A 467 -8.08 47.27 -24.15
CA SER A 467 -8.74 48.56 -23.84
C SER A 467 -9.61 48.44 -22.57
N ASN A 468 -9.62 49.53 -21.79
CA ASN A 468 -10.50 49.66 -20.65
C ASN A 468 -11.79 50.38 -21.05
N ARG A 469 -12.93 49.82 -20.64
CA ARG A 469 -14.25 50.42 -20.87
C ARG A 469 -15.10 50.40 -19.62
N LYS A 470 -15.83 51.47 -19.36
CA LYS A 470 -16.82 51.52 -18.29
C LYS A 470 -18.10 50.81 -18.76
N ILE A 471 -18.59 49.90 -17.93
CA ILE A 471 -19.88 49.23 -18.12
C ILE A 471 -20.77 49.47 -16.90
N MET A 472 -22.09 49.44 -17.12
CA MET A 472 -23.08 49.68 -16.10
C MET A 472 -24.22 48.66 -16.20
N GLY A 473 -24.68 48.19 -15.06
CA GLY A 473 -25.82 47.29 -14.98
C GLY A 473 -26.62 47.51 -13.70
N VAL A 474 -27.90 47.16 -13.74
CA VAL A 474 -28.82 47.22 -12.60
C VAL A 474 -29.27 45.81 -12.27
N GLY A 475 -29.32 45.47 -10.95
CA GLY A 475 -29.73 44.17 -10.48
C GLY A 475 -30.33 44.19 -9.07
N ASN A 476 -30.89 43.07 -8.66
CA ASN A 476 -31.43 42.89 -7.30
C ASN A 476 -30.37 42.79 -6.22
N GLY A 477 -29.12 42.41 -6.61
CA GLY A 477 -27.95 42.29 -5.74
C GLY A 477 -26.67 42.71 -6.49
N ARG A 478 -25.56 42.88 -5.77
CA ARG A 478 -24.28 43.35 -6.33
C ARG A 478 -23.78 42.44 -7.48
N LEU A 479 -23.80 41.13 -7.27
CA LEU A 479 -23.35 40.15 -8.26
C LEU A 479 -24.29 40.14 -9.48
N ASP A 480 -25.61 40.26 -9.29
CA ASP A 480 -26.60 40.33 -10.35
C ASP A 480 -26.43 41.59 -11.19
N ALA A 481 -26.17 42.75 -10.56
CA ALA A 481 -25.91 44.01 -11.25
C ALA A 481 -24.65 43.92 -12.15
N VAL A 482 -23.54 43.33 -11.67
CA VAL A 482 -22.33 43.10 -12.46
C VAL A 482 -22.61 42.09 -13.59
N SER A 483 -23.35 41.03 -13.31
CA SER A 483 -23.75 40.04 -14.32
C SER A 483 -24.52 40.68 -15.46
N ASN A 484 -25.49 41.60 -15.14
CA ASN A 484 -26.26 42.29 -16.13
C ASN A 484 -25.44 43.32 -16.92
N ALA A 485 -24.44 43.98 -16.30
CA ALA A 485 -23.49 44.84 -17.00
C ALA A 485 -22.67 44.04 -18.04
N ILE A 486 -22.17 42.83 -17.65
CA ILE A 486 -21.41 41.93 -18.54
C ILE A 486 -22.29 41.43 -19.69
N LYS A 487 -23.54 40.98 -19.40
CA LYS A 487 -24.50 40.55 -20.44
C LYS A 487 -24.72 41.64 -21.49
N HIS A 488 -24.93 42.87 -21.02
CA HIS A 488 -25.16 44.03 -21.90
C HIS A 488 -23.95 44.35 -22.79
N TYR A 489 -22.75 44.33 -22.16
CA TYR A 489 -21.52 44.69 -22.88
C TYR A 489 -21.16 43.68 -23.99
N PHE A 490 -21.36 42.39 -23.76
CA PHE A 490 -21.03 41.34 -24.72
C PHE A 490 -22.20 40.88 -25.58
N ASP A 491 -23.41 41.41 -25.36
CA ASP A 491 -24.66 40.97 -26.00
C ASP A 491 -24.85 39.43 -25.84
N ILE A 492 -24.62 38.90 -24.63
CA ILE A 492 -24.73 37.49 -24.34
C ILE A 492 -25.86 37.22 -23.34
N SER A 493 -26.51 36.06 -23.52
CA SER A 493 -27.54 35.59 -22.60
C SER A 493 -27.07 34.36 -21.84
N TYR A 494 -27.06 34.45 -20.53
CA TYR A 494 -26.83 33.32 -19.62
C TYR A 494 -27.64 33.54 -18.33
N GLU A 495 -27.89 32.46 -17.60
CA GLU A 495 -28.53 32.46 -16.28
C GLU A 495 -27.51 32.22 -15.19
N LEU A 496 -27.54 33.04 -14.13
CA LEU A 496 -26.80 32.78 -12.90
C LEU A 496 -27.55 31.70 -12.11
N SER A 497 -27.10 30.48 -12.21
CA SER A 497 -27.83 29.30 -11.72
C SER A 497 -27.35 28.81 -10.36
N PHE A 498 -26.18 29.28 -9.88
CA PHE A 498 -25.61 28.88 -8.61
C PHE A 498 -24.66 29.94 -8.07
N TYR A 499 -24.71 30.14 -6.75
CA TYR A 499 -23.79 30.99 -6.00
C TYR A 499 -23.64 30.43 -4.57
N GLU A 500 -22.41 30.28 -4.12
CA GLU A 500 -22.04 29.87 -2.76
C GLU A 500 -20.67 30.46 -2.42
N GLU A 501 -20.45 30.77 -1.14
CA GLU A 501 -19.19 31.31 -0.63
C GLU A 501 -18.87 30.79 0.76
N HIS A 502 -17.59 30.71 1.10
CA HIS A 502 -17.13 30.44 2.46
C HIS A 502 -15.71 30.97 2.71
N SER A 503 -15.29 31.01 3.97
CA SER A 503 -13.94 31.39 4.36
C SER A 503 -12.98 30.20 4.21
N LEU A 504 -11.78 30.43 3.66
CA LEU A 504 -10.73 29.39 3.55
C LEU A 504 -10.14 29.01 4.90
N THR A 505 -10.01 29.97 5.84
CA THR A 505 -9.47 29.76 7.18
C THR A 505 -10.36 30.44 8.23
N LYS A 506 -10.14 30.12 9.50
CA LYS A 506 -10.85 30.80 10.61
C LYS A 506 -10.10 32.09 10.98
N GLY A 507 -10.83 33.19 11.20
CA GLY A 507 -10.30 34.46 11.65
C GLY A 507 -10.58 35.65 10.73
N SER A 508 -10.33 36.88 11.19
CA SER A 508 -10.64 38.13 10.48
C SER A 508 -9.73 38.40 9.27
N SER A 509 -8.60 37.74 9.15
CA SER A 509 -7.67 37.83 8.02
C SER A 509 -7.88 36.73 6.99
N SER A 510 -8.94 35.93 7.09
CA SER A 510 -9.23 34.85 6.17
C SER A 510 -9.60 35.37 4.79
N ARG A 511 -9.15 34.68 3.73
CA ARG A 511 -9.63 34.92 2.38
C ARG A 511 -10.95 34.19 2.16
N ALA A 512 -11.84 34.79 1.38
CA ALA A 512 -13.08 34.15 0.94
C ALA A 512 -12.86 33.41 -0.36
N VAL A 513 -13.54 32.28 -0.52
CA VAL A 513 -13.71 31.60 -1.79
C VAL A 513 -15.17 31.68 -2.22
N ALA A 514 -15.41 32.07 -3.46
CA ALA A 514 -16.74 32.15 -4.06
C ALA A 514 -16.84 31.21 -5.27
N TYR A 515 -17.97 30.54 -5.39
CA TYR A 515 -18.31 29.65 -6.51
C TYR A 515 -19.49 30.21 -7.29
N VAL A 516 -19.32 30.37 -8.56
CA VAL A 516 -20.40 30.85 -9.44
C VAL A 516 -20.63 29.82 -10.57
N GLY A 517 -21.88 29.42 -10.73
CA GLY A 517 -22.34 28.58 -11.83
C GLY A 517 -23.26 29.36 -12.75
N VAL A 518 -22.91 29.46 -14.04
CA VAL A 518 -23.75 30.07 -15.08
C VAL A 518 -24.22 29.02 -16.07
N ILE A 519 -25.46 29.13 -16.56
CA ILE A 519 -26.01 28.25 -17.60
C ILE A 519 -26.15 29.07 -18.90
N CYS A 520 -25.50 28.58 -19.95
CA CYS A 520 -25.63 29.08 -21.30
C CYS A 520 -25.87 27.91 -22.25
N ASN A 521 -26.88 27.99 -23.14
CA ASN A 521 -27.23 26.93 -24.09
C ASN A 521 -27.38 25.54 -23.41
N LYS A 522 -28.07 25.49 -22.27
CA LYS A 522 -28.30 24.26 -21.43
C LYS A 522 -27.04 23.67 -20.82
N LYS A 523 -25.86 24.27 -20.99
CA LYS A 523 -24.62 23.82 -20.38
C LYS A 523 -24.22 24.73 -19.22
N ARG A 524 -23.76 24.13 -18.11
CA ARG A 524 -23.26 24.86 -16.94
C ARG A 524 -21.77 25.10 -17.08
N TYR A 525 -21.33 26.29 -16.67
CA TYR A 525 -19.93 26.69 -16.59
C TYR A 525 -19.64 27.19 -15.18
N TRP A 526 -18.59 26.70 -14.60
CA TRP A 526 -18.17 27.04 -13.24
C TRP A 526 -16.99 28.01 -13.26
N GLY A 527 -17.01 28.97 -12.36
CA GLY A 527 -15.88 29.81 -12.00
C GLY A 527 -15.72 29.89 -10.49
N VAL A 528 -14.49 30.07 -10.06
CA VAL A 528 -14.10 30.21 -8.65
C VAL A 528 -13.24 31.47 -8.54
N GLY A 529 -13.48 32.25 -7.47
CA GLY A 529 -12.68 33.43 -7.16
C GLY A 529 -12.21 33.38 -5.72
N ILE A 530 -11.02 33.83 -5.43
CA ILE A 530 -10.42 33.82 -4.08
C ILE A 530 -9.78 35.16 -3.78
N ASP A 531 -10.43 35.95 -2.90
CA ASP A 531 -9.91 37.25 -2.47
C ASP A 531 -10.19 37.50 -0.97
N ALA A 532 -9.53 38.50 -0.40
CA ALA A 532 -9.85 38.95 0.97
C ALA A 532 -11.22 39.68 1.02
N ASP A 533 -11.64 40.29 -0.10
CA ASP A 533 -12.97 40.86 -0.25
C ASP A 533 -13.92 39.86 -0.92
N ILE A 534 -14.96 39.48 -0.20
CA ILE A 534 -15.95 38.49 -0.64
C ILE A 534 -16.66 38.89 -1.93
N ILE A 535 -16.90 40.22 -2.13
CA ILE A 535 -17.55 40.73 -3.33
C ILE A 535 -16.61 40.62 -4.54
N LYS A 536 -15.32 40.91 -4.31
CA LYS A 536 -14.30 40.77 -5.35
C LYS A 536 -14.11 39.30 -5.71
N ALA A 537 -14.02 38.38 -4.75
CA ALA A 537 -14.01 36.94 -4.98
C ALA A 537 -15.21 36.48 -5.83
N SER A 538 -16.42 37.02 -5.53
CA SER A 538 -17.64 36.66 -6.25
C SER A 538 -17.63 37.19 -7.69
N ILE A 539 -17.12 38.40 -7.92
CA ILE A 539 -16.98 38.99 -9.26
C ILE A 539 -15.94 38.20 -10.07
N GLU A 540 -14.81 37.88 -9.50
CA GLU A 540 -13.78 37.03 -10.12
C GLU A 540 -14.34 35.66 -10.52
N ALA A 541 -15.11 35.01 -9.64
CA ALA A 541 -15.79 33.77 -9.95
C ALA A 541 -16.76 33.89 -11.14
N LEU A 542 -17.56 34.98 -11.18
CA LEU A 542 -18.45 35.23 -12.27
C LEU A 542 -17.69 35.47 -13.59
N VAL A 543 -16.62 36.26 -13.55
CA VAL A 543 -15.76 36.55 -14.71
C VAL A 543 -15.15 35.29 -15.28
N VAL A 544 -14.61 34.41 -14.41
CA VAL A 544 -14.07 33.11 -14.82
C VAL A 544 -15.14 32.24 -15.49
N ALA A 545 -16.34 32.15 -14.91
CA ALA A 545 -17.43 31.37 -15.50
C ALA A 545 -17.86 31.89 -16.87
N VAL A 546 -17.98 33.22 -17.02
CA VAL A 546 -18.41 33.87 -18.25
C VAL A 546 -17.32 33.84 -19.34
N ASN A 547 -16.02 33.93 -18.94
CA ASN A 547 -14.91 33.79 -19.89
C ASN A 547 -14.91 32.40 -20.55
N LYS A 548 -15.31 31.36 -19.85
CA LYS A 548 -15.47 30.02 -20.43
C LYS A 548 -16.55 29.96 -21.53
N ILE A 549 -17.62 30.72 -21.37
CA ILE A 549 -18.66 30.82 -22.41
C ILE A 549 -18.11 31.50 -23.69
N LYS A 550 -17.35 32.56 -23.52
CA LYS A 550 -16.75 33.30 -24.65
C LYS A 550 -15.69 32.47 -25.36
N GLU A 551 -14.80 31.84 -24.68
CA GLU A 551 -13.79 30.93 -25.25
C GLU A 551 -14.44 29.85 -26.13
N ILE A 552 -15.56 29.29 -25.70
CA ILE A 552 -16.28 28.27 -26.46
C ILE A 552 -16.94 28.89 -27.69
N ALA A 553 -17.52 30.07 -27.58
CA ALA A 553 -18.13 30.78 -28.73
C ALA A 553 -17.08 31.14 -29.78
N GLU A 554 -15.92 31.65 -29.35
CA GLU A 554 -14.80 31.96 -30.23
C GLU A 554 -14.16 30.72 -30.85
N SER A 555 -14.05 29.63 -30.07
CA SER A 555 -13.56 28.32 -30.51
C SER A 555 -14.51 27.63 -31.49
N GLN A 556 -15.83 27.80 -31.35
CA GLN A 556 -16.83 27.26 -32.27
C GLN A 556 -16.93 28.10 -33.56
N ALA A 557 -16.80 29.41 -33.48
CA ALA A 557 -16.72 30.26 -34.67
C ALA A 557 -15.46 29.99 -35.52
N GLY A 558 -14.40 29.45 -34.95
CA GLY A 558 -13.19 29.00 -35.63
C GLY A 558 -13.20 27.56 -36.15
N LYS A 559 -14.14 26.74 -35.71
CA LYS A 559 -14.30 25.34 -36.16
C LYS A 559 -15.45 25.23 -37.13
N ASP A 560 -15.19 25.62 -38.36
CA ASP A 560 -16.07 25.34 -39.48
C ASP A 560 -16.19 23.80 -39.61
N GLU A 561 -17.41 23.28 -39.42
CA GLU A 561 -17.72 21.85 -39.43
C GLU A 561 -17.20 21.18 -40.71
N ARG A 562 -17.31 21.90 -41.83
CA ARG A 562 -16.81 21.48 -43.12
C ARG A 562 -15.28 21.41 -43.18
N LEU A 563 -14.57 22.32 -42.53
CA LEU A 563 -13.12 22.23 -42.41
C LEU A 563 -12.69 21.03 -41.58
N LEU A 564 -13.43 20.71 -40.52
CA LEU A 564 -13.18 19.53 -39.68
C LEU A 564 -13.36 18.24 -40.49
N GLU A 565 -14.42 18.13 -41.26
CA GLU A 565 -14.66 17.00 -42.17
C GLU A 565 -13.53 16.84 -43.20
N ILE A 566 -13.14 17.95 -43.84
CA ILE A 566 -12.02 17.97 -44.79
C ILE A 566 -10.73 17.53 -44.15
N THR A 567 -10.43 18.05 -42.97
CA THR A 567 -9.20 17.69 -42.24
C THR A 567 -9.19 16.25 -41.79
N ASN A 568 -10.32 15.72 -41.29
CA ASN A 568 -10.47 14.30 -40.92
C ASN A 568 -10.31 13.40 -42.14
N TYR A 569 -10.85 13.76 -43.30
CA TYR A 569 -10.65 13.00 -44.51
C TYR A 569 -9.18 12.98 -44.97
N ILE A 570 -8.48 14.11 -44.90
CA ILE A 570 -7.03 14.21 -45.17
C ILE A 570 -6.26 13.30 -44.21
N TYR A 571 -6.65 13.28 -42.91
CA TYR A 571 -5.99 12.47 -41.90
C TYR A 571 -6.20 10.96 -42.08
N ALA A 572 -7.40 10.56 -42.52
CA ALA A 572 -7.73 9.17 -42.81
C ALA A 572 -7.04 8.64 -44.08
N ASN A 573 -6.92 9.50 -45.12
CA ASN A 573 -6.44 9.11 -46.44
C ASN A 573 -5.06 9.73 -46.78
N TYR A 574 -4.27 10.08 -45.76
CA TYR A 574 -3.01 10.83 -45.90
C TYR A 574 -1.99 10.24 -46.88
N LYS A 575 -2.04 8.93 -47.14
CA LYS A 575 -1.14 8.25 -48.05
C LYS A 575 -1.36 8.70 -49.51
N ASP A 576 -2.60 8.72 -49.94
CA ASP A 576 -2.94 8.86 -51.37
C ASP A 576 -3.81 10.09 -51.68
N VAL A 577 -4.25 10.87 -50.66
CA VAL A 577 -5.12 12.01 -50.84
C VAL A 577 -4.47 13.13 -51.69
N THR A 578 -5.21 13.61 -52.66
CA THR A 578 -4.85 14.74 -53.51
C THR A 578 -5.90 15.86 -53.40
N LEU A 579 -5.58 17.05 -53.91
CA LEU A 579 -6.55 18.13 -53.98
C LEU A 579 -7.69 17.77 -54.94
N ASP A 580 -7.43 16.91 -55.95
CA ASP A 580 -8.42 16.37 -56.88
C ASP A 580 -9.43 15.48 -56.14
N SER A 581 -8.92 14.47 -55.40
CA SER A 581 -9.80 13.56 -54.66
C SER A 581 -10.64 14.28 -53.58
N LEU A 582 -10.09 15.33 -52.93
CA LEU A 582 -10.84 16.21 -52.04
C LEU A 582 -11.91 17.02 -52.74
N SER A 583 -11.58 17.58 -53.92
CA SER A 583 -12.50 18.36 -54.75
C SER A 583 -13.72 17.52 -55.16
N GLU A 584 -13.50 16.29 -55.61
CA GLU A 584 -14.55 15.33 -55.94
C GLU A 584 -15.37 14.92 -54.69
N LYS A 585 -14.71 14.58 -53.59
CA LYS A 585 -15.38 14.12 -52.38
C LYS A 585 -16.29 15.16 -51.75
N PHE A 586 -15.87 16.42 -51.74
CA PHE A 586 -16.61 17.51 -51.09
C PHE A 586 -17.41 18.39 -52.07
N PHE A 587 -17.45 18.01 -53.35
CA PHE A 587 -18.15 18.74 -54.42
C PHE A 587 -17.78 20.23 -54.48
N LEU A 588 -16.48 20.53 -54.36
CA LEU A 588 -15.92 21.89 -54.37
C LEU A 588 -14.88 22.02 -55.51
N SER A 589 -14.83 23.17 -56.20
CA SER A 589 -13.76 23.39 -57.15
C SER A 589 -12.38 23.46 -56.45
N LYS A 590 -11.32 22.96 -57.06
CA LYS A 590 -9.95 22.98 -56.53
C LYS A 590 -9.50 24.39 -56.08
N PRO A 591 -9.72 25.46 -56.87
CA PRO A 591 -9.34 26.80 -56.45
C PRO A 591 -10.08 27.26 -55.18
N TYR A 592 -11.38 26.96 -55.11
CA TYR A 592 -12.18 27.30 -53.94
C TYR A 592 -11.75 26.51 -52.72
N LEU A 593 -11.56 25.18 -52.83
CA LEU A 593 -11.14 24.31 -51.76
C LEU A 593 -9.76 24.72 -51.20
N SER A 594 -8.79 25.02 -52.07
CA SER A 594 -7.46 25.48 -51.70
C SER A 594 -7.50 26.80 -50.93
N LYS A 595 -8.31 27.78 -51.41
CA LYS A 595 -8.52 29.05 -50.75
C LYS A 595 -9.24 28.87 -49.41
N TYR A 596 -10.29 28.07 -49.38
CA TYR A 596 -11.08 27.78 -48.20
C TYR A 596 -10.25 27.15 -47.07
N ILE A 597 -9.47 26.09 -47.40
CA ILE A 597 -8.58 25.44 -46.43
C ILE A 597 -7.58 26.47 -45.86
N LYS A 598 -6.95 27.28 -46.71
CA LYS A 598 -5.95 28.26 -46.28
C LYS A 598 -6.57 29.38 -45.43
N GLU A 599 -7.73 29.90 -45.78
CA GLU A 599 -8.41 30.97 -45.05
C GLU A 599 -8.89 30.51 -43.69
N LYS A 600 -9.42 29.28 -43.61
CA LYS A 600 -10.01 28.73 -42.38
C LYS A 600 -8.99 28.04 -41.45
N SER A 601 -7.93 27.40 -41.99
CA SER A 601 -6.92 26.70 -41.17
C SER A 601 -5.61 27.48 -40.97
N GLY A 602 -5.40 28.56 -41.73
CA GLY A 602 -4.13 29.27 -41.78
C GLY A 602 -3.00 28.52 -42.53
N MET A 603 -3.27 27.31 -43.02
CA MET A 603 -2.28 26.45 -43.68
C MET A 603 -2.76 26.01 -45.08
N THR A 604 -1.83 25.78 -46.01
CA THR A 604 -2.18 25.16 -47.27
C THR A 604 -2.50 23.67 -47.14
N PHE A 605 -3.27 23.09 -48.04
CA PHE A 605 -3.50 21.64 -48.11
C PHE A 605 -2.17 20.83 -48.06
N GLY A 606 -1.18 21.28 -48.84
CA GLY A 606 0.14 20.63 -48.87
C GLY A 606 0.88 20.69 -47.54
N ASP A 607 0.73 21.76 -46.76
CA ASP A 607 1.36 21.88 -45.45
C ASP A 607 0.65 21.01 -44.41
N ILE A 608 -0.67 20.91 -44.43
CA ILE A 608 -1.45 20.02 -43.58
C ILE A 608 -1.05 18.57 -43.87
N LEU A 609 -1.06 18.16 -45.14
CA LEU A 609 -0.71 16.79 -45.54
C LEU A 609 0.74 16.44 -45.17
N LYS A 610 1.68 17.35 -45.41
CA LYS A 610 3.08 17.20 -44.99
C LYS A 610 3.21 16.99 -43.49
N LYS A 611 2.52 17.79 -42.70
CA LYS A 611 2.55 17.68 -41.23
C LYS A 611 2.01 16.33 -40.74
N ILE A 612 0.92 15.85 -41.35
CA ILE A 612 0.33 14.55 -41.03
C ILE A 612 1.29 13.41 -41.40
N ARG A 613 1.82 13.38 -42.62
CA ARG A 613 2.76 12.37 -43.10
C ARG A 613 4.01 12.29 -42.24
N MET A 614 4.61 13.41 -41.88
CA MET A 614 5.79 13.47 -41.02
C MET A 614 5.51 13.02 -39.61
N LYS A 615 4.35 13.34 -39.04
CA LYS A 615 3.94 12.84 -37.71
C LYS A 615 3.78 11.31 -37.72
N LYS A 616 3.20 10.73 -38.75
CA LYS A 616 3.06 9.27 -38.93
C LYS A 616 4.42 8.60 -39.12
N ALA A 617 5.28 9.13 -40.00
CA ALA A 617 6.64 8.64 -40.19
C ALA A 617 7.46 8.63 -38.89
N ARG A 618 7.35 9.68 -38.09
CA ARG A 618 8.00 9.77 -36.78
C ARG A 618 7.57 8.67 -35.84
N ALA A 619 6.28 8.35 -35.79
CA ALA A 619 5.74 7.26 -34.97
C ALA A 619 6.26 5.89 -35.45
N MET A 620 6.28 5.67 -36.77
CA MET A 620 6.79 4.42 -37.38
C MET A 620 8.30 4.22 -37.15
N LEU A 621 9.09 5.29 -37.21
CA LEU A 621 10.53 5.24 -36.94
C LEU A 621 10.85 4.80 -35.51
N LYS A 622 9.99 5.15 -34.54
CA LYS A 622 10.17 4.72 -33.13
C LYS A 622 9.54 3.38 -32.81
N GLY A 623 8.45 3.02 -33.50
CA GLY A 623 7.63 1.86 -33.18
C GLY A 623 7.87 0.61 -34.05
N SER A 624 8.77 0.68 -35.06
CA SER A 624 9.02 -0.45 -35.97
C SER A 624 10.49 -0.55 -36.41
N SER A 625 10.88 -1.74 -36.87
CA SER A 625 12.17 -2.02 -37.50
C SER A 625 12.15 -1.82 -39.01
N ALA A 626 11.06 -1.30 -39.61
CA ALA A 626 10.92 -1.10 -41.06
C ALA A 626 12.00 -0.15 -41.60
N THR A 627 12.48 -0.36 -42.84
CA THR A 627 13.48 0.53 -43.41
C THR A 627 12.96 1.93 -43.64
N VAL A 628 13.85 2.92 -43.77
CA VAL A 628 13.48 4.31 -44.03
C VAL A 628 12.73 4.44 -45.35
N GLU A 629 13.12 3.65 -46.34
CA GLU A 629 12.47 3.55 -47.67
C GLU A 629 11.02 3.05 -47.51
N SER A 630 10.84 1.94 -46.79
CA SER A 630 9.49 1.38 -46.54
C SER A 630 8.60 2.35 -45.78
N ILE A 631 9.15 3.08 -44.80
CA ILE A 631 8.40 4.09 -44.07
C ILE A 631 8.02 5.30 -44.94
N ALA A 632 8.97 5.76 -45.81
CA ALA A 632 8.69 6.84 -46.76
C ALA A 632 7.53 6.48 -47.70
N GLU A 633 7.55 5.26 -48.24
CA GLU A 633 6.48 4.75 -49.10
C GLU A 633 5.15 4.62 -48.34
N SER A 634 5.18 4.07 -47.14
CA SER A 634 3.99 3.85 -46.33
C SER A 634 3.29 5.15 -45.92
N VAL A 635 4.00 6.28 -45.86
CA VAL A 635 3.43 7.60 -45.60
C VAL A 635 3.21 8.42 -46.85
N GLY A 636 3.29 7.83 -48.06
CA GLY A 636 2.92 8.42 -49.32
C GLY A 636 4.02 9.27 -50.02
N TYR A 637 5.31 8.98 -49.78
CA TYR A 637 6.45 9.54 -50.52
C TYR A 637 7.02 8.55 -51.49
N GLN A 638 6.94 8.84 -52.75
CA GLN A 638 7.56 8.03 -53.85
C GLN A 638 9.07 8.22 -53.95
N ASN A 639 9.61 9.33 -53.43
CA ASN A 639 11.04 9.64 -53.46
C ASN A 639 11.60 9.77 -52.06
N VAL A 640 12.49 8.85 -51.66
CA VAL A 640 13.11 8.75 -50.34
C VAL A 640 13.98 9.98 -50.02
N GLU A 641 14.71 10.51 -51.00
CA GLU A 641 15.57 11.68 -50.82
C GLU A 641 14.72 12.93 -50.50
N HIS A 642 13.59 13.06 -51.17
CA HIS A 642 12.61 14.12 -50.83
C HIS A 642 12.04 13.97 -49.44
N PHE A 643 11.67 12.75 -49.08
CA PHE A 643 11.23 12.44 -47.72
C PHE A 643 12.31 12.81 -46.68
N ASN A 644 13.56 12.42 -46.88
CA ASN A 644 14.64 12.72 -45.96
C ASN A 644 14.88 14.21 -45.78
N ARG A 645 14.80 15.00 -46.84
CA ARG A 645 14.93 16.47 -46.80
C ARG A 645 13.78 17.09 -46.01
N VAL A 646 12.53 16.67 -46.24
CA VAL A 646 11.34 17.18 -45.57
C VAL A 646 11.39 16.81 -44.08
N PHE A 647 11.77 15.58 -43.76
CA PHE A 647 11.88 15.11 -42.37
C PHE A 647 12.97 15.86 -41.60
N LYS A 648 14.16 16.05 -42.22
CA LYS A 648 15.25 16.82 -41.62
C LYS A 648 14.87 18.29 -41.40
N LYS A 649 14.14 18.90 -42.35
CA LYS A 649 13.65 20.28 -42.22
C LYS A 649 12.67 20.43 -41.06
N MET A 650 11.85 19.42 -40.80
CA MET A 650 10.79 19.49 -39.77
C MET A 650 11.31 19.14 -38.38
N TYR A 651 12.23 18.21 -38.24
CA TYR A 651 12.72 17.65 -36.95
C TYR A 651 14.20 17.96 -36.67
N ASN A 652 14.88 18.73 -37.51
CA ASN A 652 16.32 19.04 -37.41
C ASN A 652 17.25 17.81 -37.37
N MET A 653 16.76 16.63 -37.77
CA MET A 653 17.49 15.36 -37.78
C MET A 653 17.06 14.53 -38.99
N THR A 654 17.99 13.72 -39.53
CA THR A 654 17.60 12.71 -40.51
C THR A 654 16.74 11.61 -39.89
N PRO A 655 15.92 10.87 -40.68
CA PRO A 655 15.14 9.75 -40.18
C PRO A 655 15.97 8.71 -39.41
N VAL A 656 17.17 8.39 -39.93
CA VAL A 656 18.12 7.45 -39.29
C VAL A 656 18.62 7.98 -37.94
N GLN A 657 19.02 9.26 -37.89
CA GLN A 657 19.43 9.90 -36.64
C GLN A 657 18.29 9.93 -35.62
N TYR A 658 17.07 10.17 -36.10
CA TYR A 658 15.89 10.20 -35.24
C TYR A 658 15.57 8.82 -34.64
N ARG A 659 15.69 7.74 -35.43
CA ARG A 659 15.50 6.35 -34.98
C ARG A 659 16.50 5.98 -33.90
N ASN A 660 17.79 6.32 -34.08
CA ASN A 660 18.89 5.94 -33.21
C ASN A 660 19.00 6.81 -31.94
N ARG A 661 18.16 7.80 -31.79
CA ARG A 661 18.11 8.65 -30.58
C ARG A 661 17.39 7.89 -29.47
N LYS A 662 18.15 7.42 -28.45
CA LYS A 662 17.62 6.83 -27.19
C LYS A 662 16.84 7.83 -26.37
#